data_036ab8293f00f0306d5dc20c2f912ed9
#
_entry.id   036ab8293f00f0306d5dc20c2f912ed9
#
_cell.length_a   1.000
_cell.length_b   1.000
_cell.length_c   1.000
_cell.angle_alpha   90.00
_cell.angle_beta   90.00
_cell.angle_gamma   90.00
#
_symmetry.space_group_name_H-M   'P 1'
#
loop_
_entity.id
_entity.type
_entity.pdbx_description
1 polymer ?
#
loop_
_entity_poly.entity_id
_entity_poly.type
_entity_poly.pdbx_seq_one_letter_code
_entity_poly.pdbx_strand_id
1 'polypeptide(L)'
;MSYMDRIMEDPDIPADAGISIEFQIPLTSKRIDFIITGLNEVQQEQVVIIELKQWSSAELTDKDALVKTRFQHGVSETAHPSYQAWSYATLIKDYNQTVRDEQITLTPCAYLHNYPKDQIITNPRYEPYITEAPPFFQSDAGKLREFIKKYVKYGDSKDILYKIENGRLRPSKQLADNLVSMLKGNQEFIMLDDQKVVYETALSMIRKASADKKQVLIVKGGPGTGKSVVAINLLVETTRNRLVSRYVSKNAAPRAVYAAKLAGTLRKNQIYNMFGGSGTFYNTPANTFDVLIVDEAHRLNQKSGLFQNQGEDQVREIIGAAKCVIFFVDDHQRVHIKDIGDSAYIEKTARSCHASIKKLELSSQFRCNGSDGYLAWLDNTLQINDTANIRLSQDDFDFRIFSDPNELRKTIEDKNKTNNKSRMVAGYCWDWKSKRNPEATDVNIPDFGFAMKWNLEKDGSTWIIGENSIHEIGCIHTCQGLELDYAGVIIGNDLRYENGKVVTDVTKRSRMDSSVKGIKVGRTPAQAAQLAEELIKNTYRTLLTRGMKGCYVYFCDKPLENYFRQQLELPQEKAKVVSLPEPQGPRIEREVNDDVKYIDYLPLYTLKAACGKFGEWQQAEEEGWIKTEGMGKLTSGMFIVQANG
;
A
#
# COMPACT_ATOMS: atom_id res chain seq x y z
N MET A 1 6.89 8.62 -22.55
CA MET A 1 6.14 9.85 -22.94
C MET A 1 6.29 10.22 -24.41
N SER A 2 7.45 10.35 -25.01
CA SER A 2 7.62 10.72 -26.44
C SER A 2 6.79 9.89 -27.46
N TYR A 3 6.46 8.66 -27.14
CA TYR A 3 5.58 7.83 -27.99
C TYR A 3 4.11 8.25 -27.89
N MET A 4 3.63 8.68 -26.73
CA MET A 4 2.28 9.21 -26.57
C MET A 4 2.13 10.59 -27.19
N ASP A 5 3.15 11.41 -27.11
CA ASP A 5 3.23 12.71 -27.75
C ASP A 5 2.90 12.60 -29.25
N ARG A 6 3.59 11.69 -29.97
CA ARG A 6 3.30 11.39 -31.38
C ARG A 6 1.89 10.86 -31.64
N ILE A 7 1.27 10.17 -30.69
CA ILE A 7 -0.11 9.71 -30.80
C ILE A 7 -1.06 10.91 -30.73
N MET A 8 -0.80 11.83 -29.80
CA MET A 8 -1.64 13.01 -29.55
C MET A 8 -1.49 14.12 -30.60
N GLU A 9 -0.48 14.06 -31.48
CA GLU A 9 -0.33 14.96 -32.65
C GLU A 9 -1.39 14.75 -33.72
N ASP A 10 -2.23 13.71 -33.64
CA ASP A 10 -3.31 13.46 -34.61
C ASP A 10 -4.36 14.58 -34.52
N PRO A 11 -4.62 15.32 -35.62
CA PRO A 11 -5.52 16.48 -35.62
C PRO A 11 -6.99 16.14 -35.32
N ASP A 12 -7.38 14.88 -35.47
CA ASP A 12 -8.74 14.41 -35.16
C ASP A 12 -8.93 14.11 -33.66
N ILE A 13 -7.86 14.11 -32.87
CA ILE A 13 -7.95 14.04 -31.40
C ILE A 13 -8.18 15.48 -30.89
N PRO A 14 -9.26 15.73 -30.11
CA PRO A 14 -9.56 17.09 -29.65
C PRO A 14 -8.41 17.70 -28.84
N ALA A 15 -8.00 18.91 -29.20
CA ALA A 15 -6.93 19.63 -28.51
C ALA A 15 -7.31 20.03 -27.07
N ASP A 16 -8.60 20.07 -26.76
CA ASP A 16 -9.19 20.34 -25.45
C ASP A 16 -9.62 19.05 -24.71
N ALA A 17 -9.14 17.87 -25.14
CA ALA A 17 -9.28 16.65 -24.37
C ALA A 17 -8.51 16.79 -23.03
N GLY A 18 -9.09 16.29 -21.94
CA GLY A 18 -8.39 16.23 -20.66
C GLY A 18 -7.27 15.18 -20.70
N ILE A 19 -6.09 15.52 -20.23
CA ILE A 19 -4.94 14.61 -20.20
C ILE A 19 -4.35 14.57 -18.80
N SER A 20 -4.10 13.36 -18.28
CA SER A 20 -3.32 13.16 -17.07
C SER A 20 -2.22 12.14 -17.31
N ILE A 21 -1.04 12.43 -16.80
CA ILE A 21 0.15 11.59 -16.88
C ILE A 21 0.49 11.16 -15.46
N GLU A 22 0.81 9.87 -15.26
CA GLU A 22 1.11 9.31 -13.93
C GLU A 22 -0.05 9.56 -12.93
N PHE A 23 -1.29 9.38 -13.40
CA PHE A 23 -2.48 9.60 -12.58
C PHE A 23 -2.50 8.65 -11.39
N GLN A 24 -2.45 9.19 -10.18
CA GLN A 24 -2.54 8.39 -8.96
C GLN A 24 -3.97 7.88 -8.77
N ILE A 25 -4.13 6.56 -8.72
CA ILE A 25 -5.43 5.96 -8.45
C ILE A 25 -5.79 6.22 -6.98
N PRO A 26 -6.92 6.89 -6.69
CA PRO A 26 -7.33 7.20 -5.33
C PRO A 26 -7.32 5.96 -4.41
N LEU A 27 -6.92 6.13 -3.16
CA LEU A 27 -6.79 5.08 -2.13
C LEU A 27 -5.69 4.05 -2.42
N THR A 28 -4.80 4.31 -3.37
CA THR A 28 -3.67 3.41 -3.69
C THR A 28 -2.39 4.18 -3.96
N SER A 29 -1.24 3.51 -3.88
CA SER A 29 0.04 4.04 -4.38
C SER A 29 0.26 3.77 -5.86
N LYS A 30 -0.72 3.18 -6.57
CA LYS A 30 -0.62 2.86 -7.99
C LYS A 30 -0.95 4.06 -8.86
N ARG A 31 -0.28 4.13 -9.99
CA ARG A 31 -0.48 5.18 -11.01
C ARG A 31 -0.81 4.56 -12.34
N ILE A 32 -1.64 5.26 -13.09
CA ILE A 32 -1.93 4.98 -14.48
C ILE A 32 -1.00 5.84 -15.32
N ASP A 33 -0.30 5.24 -16.26
CA ASP A 33 0.71 5.95 -17.05
C ASP A 33 0.12 7.11 -17.85
N PHE A 34 -1.08 6.92 -18.48
CA PHE A 34 -1.70 7.94 -19.30
C PHE A 34 -3.24 7.83 -19.30
N ILE A 35 -3.93 8.96 -19.12
CA ILE A 35 -5.39 9.07 -19.19
C ILE A 35 -5.75 10.15 -20.19
N ILE A 36 -6.79 9.89 -21.02
CA ILE A 36 -7.42 10.85 -21.89
C ILE A 36 -8.90 10.91 -21.57
N THR A 37 -9.45 12.12 -21.39
CA THR A 37 -10.88 12.33 -21.11
C THR A 37 -11.53 13.20 -22.18
N GLY A 38 -12.81 12.95 -22.42
CA GLY A 38 -13.60 13.72 -23.39
C GLY A 38 -14.98 13.11 -23.59
N LEU A 39 -15.66 13.49 -24.67
CA LEU A 39 -17.01 13.03 -24.99
C LEU A 39 -17.03 12.19 -26.26
N ASN A 40 -17.89 11.16 -26.28
CA ASN A 40 -18.12 10.38 -27.50
C ASN A 40 -19.13 11.08 -28.46
N GLU A 41 -19.48 10.45 -29.57
CA GLU A 41 -20.42 10.99 -30.58
C GLU A 41 -21.80 11.34 -30.01
N VAL A 42 -22.24 10.65 -28.95
CA VAL A 42 -23.53 10.88 -28.29
C VAL A 42 -23.41 11.71 -27.01
N GLN A 43 -22.30 12.45 -26.85
CA GLN A 43 -22.02 13.37 -25.74
C GLN A 43 -21.96 12.68 -24.37
N GLN A 44 -21.62 11.40 -24.31
CA GLN A 44 -21.36 10.66 -23.08
C GLN A 44 -19.91 10.82 -22.66
N GLU A 45 -19.70 10.90 -21.37
CA GLU A 45 -18.39 11.06 -20.73
C GLU A 45 -17.54 9.79 -20.88
N GLN A 46 -16.35 9.95 -21.43
CA GLN A 46 -15.42 8.87 -21.73
C GLN A 46 -14.05 9.11 -21.12
N VAL A 47 -13.43 8.04 -20.69
CA VAL A 47 -12.07 8.01 -20.17
C VAL A 47 -11.33 6.86 -20.82
N VAL A 48 -10.31 7.16 -21.60
CA VAL A 48 -9.40 6.16 -22.15
C VAL A 48 -8.20 6.05 -21.21
N ILE A 49 -7.98 4.85 -20.70
CA ILE A 49 -6.87 4.52 -19.80
C ILE A 49 -5.83 3.75 -20.59
N ILE A 50 -4.60 4.24 -20.61
CA ILE A 50 -3.51 3.64 -21.39
C ILE A 50 -2.36 3.27 -20.44
N GLU A 51 -2.08 1.98 -20.35
CA GLU A 51 -0.92 1.44 -19.65
C GLU A 51 0.23 1.28 -20.62
N LEU A 52 1.38 1.93 -20.35
CA LEU A 52 2.53 1.96 -21.23
C LEU A 52 3.55 0.89 -20.86
N LYS A 53 4.07 0.14 -21.82
CA LYS A 53 5.13 -0.85 -21.61
C LYS A 53 6.29 -0.64 -22.57
N GLN A 54 7.48 -0.51 -22.00
CA GLN A 54 8.74 -0.40 -22.74
C GLN A 54 9.44 -1.76 -22.90
N TRP A 55 8.70 -2.85 -22.86
CA TRP A 55 9.26 -4.18 -23.00
C TRP A 55 9.76 -4.43 -24.42
N SER A 56 10.77 -5.27 -24.57
CA SER A 56 11.29 -5.74 -25.86
C SER A 56 10.99 -7.22 -26.11
N SER A 57 10.67 -7.96 -25.04
CA SER A 57 10.37 -9.40 -25.11
C SER A 57 9.52 -9.83 -23.91
N ALA A 58 8.75 -10.90 -24.09
CA ALA A 58 8.05 -11.57 -23.02
C ALA A 58 8.07 -13.09 -23.22
N GLU A 59 7.75 -13.84 -22.16
CA GLU A 59 7.61 -15.29 -22.18
C GLU A 59 6.31 -15.70 -21.49
N LEU A 60 5.71 -16.79 -21.94
CA LEU A 60 4.53 -17.38 -21.30
C LEU A 60 4.87 -17.94 -19.90
N THR A 61 3.89 -17.94 -19.03
CA THR A 61 3.92 -18.62 -17.74
C THR A 61 2.79 -19.65 -17.65
N ASP A 62 2.86 -20.55 -16.67
CA ASP A 62 1.77 -21.46 -16.31
C ASP A 62 0.69 -20.81 -15.44
N LYS A 63 0.82 -19.50 -15.16
CA LYS A 63 -0.02 -18.74 -14.25
C LYS A 63 -1.01 -17.84 -15.00
N ASP A 64 -2.19 -17.63 -14.42
CA ASP A 64 -3.20 -16.76 -15.02
C ASP A 64 -2.81 -15.28 -14.94
N ALA A 65 -3.09 -14.54 -16.01
CA ALA A 65 -2.82 -13.10 -16.14
C ALA A 65 -1.36 -12.67 -15.89
N LEU A 66 -0.39 -13.59 -15.92
CA LEU A 66 1.03 -13.28 -15.73
C LEU A 66 1.85 -13.63 -16.97
N VAL A 67 2.88 -12.82 -17.19
CA VAL A 67 3.94 -13.03 -18.18
C VAL A 67 5.30 -12.88 -17.51
N LYS A 68 6.37 -13.38 -18.13
CA LYS A 68 7.75 -13.06 -17.75
C LYS A 68 8.31 -12.05 -18.72
N THR A 69 9.03 -11.07 -18.21
CA THR A 69 9.77 -10.11 -19.03
C THR A 69 11.09 -9.75 -18.36
N ARG A 70 11.98 -9.13 -19.13
CA ARG A 70 13.30 -8.71 -18.64
C ARG A 70 13.22 -7.27 -18.15
N PHE A 71 13.59 -7.07 -16.90
CA PHE A 71 13.84 -5.77 -16.28
C PHE A 71 15.34 -5.54 -16.09
N GLN A 72 15.72 -4.36 -15.63
CA GLN A 72 17.14 -4.03 -15.35
C GLN A 72 17.81 -5.01 -14.39
N HIS A 73 17.05 -5.56 -13.45
CA HIS A 73 17.54 -6.48 -12.42
C HIS A 73 17.35 -7.98 -12.76
N GLY A 74 16.98 -8.28 -14.01
CA GLY A 74 16.80 -9.68 -14.47
C GLY A 74 15.40 -9.98 -15.00
N VAL A 75 15.15 -11.27 -15.24
CA VAL A 75 13.82 -11.75 -15.69
C VAL A 75 12.92 -11.97 -14.48
N SER A 76 11.74 -11.39 -14.50
CA SER A 76 10.73 -11.57 -13.46
C SER A 76 9.32 -11.74 -14.01
N GLU A 77 8.46 -12.36 -13.21
CA GLU A 77 7.04 -12.50 -13.49
C GLU A 77 6.31 -11.21 -13.13
N THR A 78 5.43 -10.76 -14.01
CA THR A 78 4.63 -9.55 -13.82
C THR A 78 3.24 -9.72 -14.40
N ALA A 79 2.31 -8.83 -14.04
CA ALA A 79 0.97 -8.81 -14.60
C ALA A 79 1.00 -8.62 -16.13
N HIS A 80 0.09 -9.32 -16.83
CA HIS A 80 -0.13 -9.10 -18.25
C HIS A 80 -0.61 -7.66 -18.49
N PRO A 81 -0.12 -6.92 -19.50
CA PRO A 81 -0.46 -5.52 -19.71
C PRO A 81 -1.97 -5.24 -19.78
N SER A 82 -2.72 -6.08 -20.50
CA SER A 82 -4.18 -5.97 -20.57
C SER A 82 -4.85 -6.20 -19.21
N TYR A 83 -4.36 -7.17 -18.43
CA TYR A 83 -4.86 -7.38 -17.06
C TYR A 83 -4.61 -6.15 -16.19
N GLN A 84 -3.45 -5.56 -16.27
CA GLN A 84 -3.08 -4.39 -15.49
C GLN A 84 -3.99 -3.20 -15.82
N ALA A 85 -4.12 -2.84 -17.11
CA ALA A 85 -5.00 -1.76 -17.55
C ALA A 85 -6.47 -1.99 -17.13
N TRP A 86 -6.98 -3.19 -17.34
CA TRP A 86 -8.33 -3.58 -16.94
C TRP A 86 -8.53 -3.51 -15.41
N SER A 87 -7.56 -3.98 -14.64
CA SER A 87 -7.64 -3.97 -13.17
C SER A 87 -7.68 -2.55 -12.62
N TYR A 88 -6.94 -1.62 -13.20
CA TYR A 88 -6.94 -0.22 -12.82
C TYR A 88 -8.26 0.48 -13.15
N ALA A 89 -8.81 0.25 -14.35
CA ALA A 89 -10.14 0.76 -14.73
C ALA A 89 -11.22 0.24 -13.77
N THR A 90 -11.19 -1.04 -13.46
CA THR A 90 -12.18 -1.65 -12.56
C THR A 90 -12.02 -1.11 -11.13
N LEU A 91 -10.80 -0.87 -10.67
CA LEU A 91 -10.54 -0.27 -9.37
C LEU A 91 -11.15 1.14 -9.28
N ILE A 92 -10.94 2.01 -10.27
CA ILE A 92 -11.56 3.35 -10.32
C ILE A 92 -13.08 3.22 -10.28
N LYS A 93 -13.67 2.35 -11.09
CA LYS A 93 -15.13 2.11 -11.13
C LYS A 93 -15.69 1.64 -9.78
N ASP A 94 -14.92 0.83 -9.05
CA ASP A 94 -15.34 0.31 -7.75
C ASP A 94 -15.27 1.35 -6.63
N TYR A 95 -14.26 2.22 -6.64
CA TYR A 95 -14.00 3.14 -5.54
C TYR A 95 -14.47 4.58 -5.78
N ASN A 96 -14.60 5.03 -7.03
CA ASN A 96 -15.05 6.37 -7.34
C ASN A 96 -16.58 6.41 -7.51
N GLN A 97 -17.27 7.04 -6.56
CA GLN A 97 -18.73 7.14 -6.59
C GLN A 97 -19.22 8.01 -7.74
N THR A 98 -18.51 9.09 -8.06
CA THR A 98 -18.87 10.01 -9.14
C THR A 98 -18.84 9.30 -10.50
N VAL A 99 -17.79 8.52 -10.78
CA VAL A 99 -17.69 7.71 -12.00
C VAL A 99 -18.90 6.80 -12.18
N ARG A 100 -19.40 6.25 -11.10
CA ARG A 100 -20.54 5.32 -11.14
C ARG A 100 -21.88 6.03 -11.22
N ASP A 101 -22.08 7.08 -10.43
CA ASP A 101 -23.37 7.81 -10.36
C ASP A 101 -23.63 8.58 -11.67
N GLU A 102 -22.59 9.14 -12.29
CA GLU A 102 -22.65 9.84 -13.57
C GLU A 102 -22.45 8.91 -14.77
N GLN A 103 -22.24 7.60 -14.53
CA GLN A 103 -22.06 6.57 -15.57
C GLN A 103 -20.92 6.87 -16.53
N ILE A 104 -19.82 7.46 -16.01
CA ILE A 104 -18.62 7.73 -16.81
C ILE A 104 -18.03 6.40 -17.29
N THR A 105 -17.83 6.29 -18.59
CA THR A 105 -17.30 5.06 -19.21
C THR A 105 -15.79 5.04 -19.15
N LEU A 106 -15.23 3.98 -18.56
CA LEU A 106 -13.78 3.75 -18.50
C LEU A 106 -13.40 2.70 -19.56
N THR A 107 -12.51 3.07 -20.47
CA THR A 107 -12.06 2.21 -21.58
C THR A 107 -10.55 1.99 -21.47
N PRO A 108 -10.11 0.86 -20.87
CA PRO A 108 -8.69 0.56 -20.71
C PRO A 108 -8.08 -0.02 -21.98
N CYS A 109 -6.80 0.23 -22.18
CA CYS A 109 -5.95 -0.47 -23.16
C CYS A 109 -4.49 -0.48 -22.69
N ALA A 110 -3.65 -1.27 -23.35
CA ALA A 110 -2.22 -1.29 -23.12
C ALA A 110 -1.46 -0.92 -24.39
N TYR A 111 -0.40 -0.13 -24.28
CA TYR A 111 0.47 0.20 -25.40
C TYR A 111 1.91 -0.25 -25.15
N LEU A 112 2.30 -1.32 -25.83
CA LEU A 112 3.64 -1.88 -25.78
C LEU A 112 4.47 -1.24 -26.92
N HIS A 113 4.85 0.01 -26.72
CA HIS A 113 5.42 0.87 -27.78
C HIS A 113 6.80 0.42 -28.30
N ASN A 114 7.49 -0.48 -27.61
CA ASN A 114 8.79 -1.04 -28.02
C ASN A 114 8.72 -2.56 -28.23
N TYR A 115 7.53 -3.14 -28.29
CA TYR A 115 7.34 -4.59 -28.36
C TYR A 115 6.75 -4.98 -29.74
N PRO A 116 7.40 -5.86 -30.51
CA PRO A 116 6.83 -6.39 -31.75
C PRO A 116 5.64 -7.30 -31.43
N LYS A 117 4.60 -7.26 -32.23
CA LYS A 117 3.42 -8.14 -32.04
C LYS A 117 3.84 -9.61 -32.14
N ASP A 118 3.49 -10.40 -31.13
CA ASP A 118 3.76 -11.83 -31.10
C ASP A 118 2.57 -12.65 -30.54
N GLN A 119 2.75 -13.96 -30.45
CA GLN A 119 1.75 -14.88 -29.88
C GLN A 119 1.85 -15.02 -28.35
N ILE A 120 2.79 -14.35 -27.70
CA ILE A 120 2.95 -14.40 -26.24
C ILE A 120 1.91 -13.50 -25.59
N ILE A 121 1.93 -12.20 -25.94
CA ILE A 121 0.98 -11.22 -25.41
C ILE A 121 -0.43 -11.45 -25.94
N THR A 122 -0.57 -11.94 -27.19
CA THR A 122 -1.89 -12.24 -27.80
C THR A 122 -2.34 -13.69 -27.59
N ASN A 123 -1.74 -14.41 -26.64
CA ASN A 123 -2.09 -15.81 -26.41
C ASN A 123 -3.55 -15.96 -25.97
N PRO A 124 -4.31 -16.94 -26.50
CA PRO A 124 -5.73 -17.14 -26.19
C PRO A 124 -6.05 -17.29 -24.68
N ARG A 125 -5.09 -17.71 -23.88
CA ARG A 125 -5.25 -17.78 -22.42
C ARG A 125 -5.52 -16.43 -21.76
N TYR A 126 -5.10 -15.32 -22.39
CA TYR A 126 -5.30 -13.95 -21.90
C TYR A 126 -6.51 -13.26 -22.55
N GLU A 127 -7.29 -13.98 -23.40
CA GLU A 127 -8.45 -13.46 -24.13
C GLU A 127 -9.45 -12.72 -23.23
N PRO A 128 -9.79 -13.19 -22.00
CA PRO A 128 -10.69 -12.46 -21.12
C PRO A 128 -10.20 -11.04 -20.78
N TYR A 129 -8.89 -10.83 -20.70
CA TYR A 129 -8.30 -9.52 -20.40
C TYR A 129 -8.05 -8.70 -21.65
N ILE A 130 -7.69 -9.35 -22.76
CA ILE A 130 -7.47 -8.70 -24.06
C ILE A 130 -8.78 -8.10 -24.60
N THR A 131 -9.89 -8.77 -24.40
CA THR A 131 -11.22 -8.29 -24.80
C THR A 131 -11.59 -7.00 -24.05
N GLU A 132 -11.31 -6.94 -22.75
CA GLU A 132 -11.61 -5.78 -21.91
C GLU A 132 -10.60 -4.62 -22.12
N ALA A 133 -9.33 -4.94 -22.35
CA ALA A 133 -8.24 -3.99 -22.50
C ALA A 133 -7.30 -4.42 -23.64
N PRO A 134 -7.58 -4.05 -24.89
CA PRO A 134 -6.81 -4.50 -26.05
C PRO A 134 -5.35 -4.00 -25.99
N PRO A 135 -4.37 -4.87 -26.31
CA PRO A 135 -2.98 -4.47 -26.40
C PRO A 135 -2.67 -3.92 -27.80
N PHE A 136 -1.98 -2.79 -27.85
CA PHE A 136 -1.37 -2.19 -29.04
C PHE A 136 0.14 -2.37 -29.00
N PHE A 137 0.75 -2.59 -30.14
CA PHE A 137 2.18 -2.90 -30.28
C PHE A 137 2.94 -1.77 -30.97
N GLN A 138 4.25 -1.91 -31.09
CA GLN A 138 5.13 -0.93 -31.72
C GLN A 138 4.62 -0.44 -33.08
N SER A 139 4.08 -1.35 -33.91
CA SER A 139 3.54 -1.04 -35.26
C SER A 139 2.11 -0.52 -35.22
N ASP A 140 1.45 -0.49 -34.06
CA ASP A 140 0.00 -0.23 -33.98
C ASP A 140 -0.33 1.22 -33.57
N ALA A 141 0.61 2.16 -33.69
CA ALA A 141 0.40 3.58 -33.35
C ALA A 141 -0.87 4.16 -34.03
N GLY A 142 -1.07 3.87 -35.31
CA GLY A 142 -2.28 4.28 -36.04
C GLY A 142 -3.56 3.65 -35.49
N LYS A 143 -3.52 2.37 -35.09
CA LYS A 143 -4.68 1.70 -34.48
C LYS A 143 -5.00 2.25 -33.09
N LEU A 144 -4.00 2.64 -32.34
CA LEU A 144 -4.22 3.29 -31.04
C LEU A 144 -4.87 4.68 -31.22
N ARG A 145 -4.47 5.45 -32.24
CA ARG A 145 -5.14 6.71 -32.59
C ARG A 145 -6.63 6.47 -32.92
N GLU A 146 -6.93 5.52 -33.79
CA GLU A 146 -8.32 5.16 -34.12
C GLU A 146 -9.11 4.70 -32.89
N PHE A 147 -8.46 3.97 -31.96
CA PHE A 147 -9.08 3.57 -30.71
C PHE A 147 -9.40 4.79 -29.84
N ILE A 148 -8.48 5.74 -29.68
CA ILE A 148 -8.72 6.98 -28.94
C ILE A 148 -9.86 7.77 -29.59
N LYS A 149 -9.80 8.03 -30.90
CA LYS A 149 -10.81 8.78 -31.69
C LYS A 149 -12.19 8.14 -31.63
N LYS A 150 -12.28 6.82 -31.47
CA LYS A 150 -13.57 6.12 -31.33
C LYS A 150 -14.29 6.53 -30.03
N TYR A 151 -13.57 6.77 -28.95
CA TYR A 151 -14.16 7.07 -27.66
C TYR A 151 -14.13 8.55 -27.31
N VAL A 152 -13.13 9.29 -27.76
CA VAL A 152 -12.94 10.72 -27.51
C VAL A 152 -13.10 11.48 -28.84
N LYS A 153 -14.33 11.93 -29.12
CA LYS A 153 -14.69 12.71 -30.31
C LYS A 153 -14.67 14.21 -30.03
N TYR A 154 -14.99 14.61 -28.82
CA TYR A 154 -15.04 16.01 -28.39
C TYR A 154 -14.21 16.15 -27.10
N GLY A 155 -13.73 17.36 -26.85
CA GLY A 155 -12.91 17.67 -25.69
C GLY A 155 -13.60 17.47 -24.34
N ASP A 156 -12.86 17.68 -23.27
CA ASP A 156 -13.35 17.53 -21.88
C ASP A 156 -14.07 18.81 -21.39
N SER A 157 -15.21 19.12 -22.02
CA SER A 157 -16.02 20.28 -21.64
C SER A 157 -16.87 20.07 -20.37
N LYS A 158 -16.78 18.90 -19.75
CA LYS A 158 -17.53 18.54 -18.53
C LYS A 158 -16.65 18.32 -17.30
N ASP A 159 -15.38 18.71 -17.39
CA ASP A 159 -14.40 18.54 -16.32
C ASP A 159 -14.28 17.08 -15.82
N ILE A 160 -14.30 16.12 -16.76
CA ILE A 160 -14.32 14.68 -16.46
C ILE A 160 -13.06 14.28 -15.69
N LEU A 161 -11.91 14.80 -16.09
CA LEU A 161 -10.64 14.53 -15.40
C LEU A 161 -10.72 14.99 -13.94
N TYR A 162 -11.22 16.21 -13.70
CA TYR A 162 -11.42 16.75 -12.36
C TYR A 162 -12.42 15.89 -11.53
N LYS A 163 -13.49 15.39 -12.16
CA LYS A 163 -14.46 14.51 -11.50
C LYS A 163 -13.86 13.17 -11.08
N ILE A 164 -12.94 12.62 -11.87
CA ILE A 164 -12.24 11.37 -11.52
C ILE A 164 -11.27 11.62 -10.38
N GLU A 165 -10.53 12.71 -10.42
CA GLU A 165 -9.52 13.08 -9.43
C GLU A 165 -10.15 13.44 -8.08
N ASN A 166 -11.21 14.25 -8.10
CA ASN A 166 -11.87 14.81 -6.92
C ASN A 166 -13.22 14.13 -6.59
N GLY A 167 -13.56 13.05 -7.28
CA GLY A 167 -14.79 12.32 -7.10
C GLY A 167 -14.94 11.76 -5.68
N ARG A 168 -16.19 11.67 -5.20
CA ARG A 168 -16.49 11.05 -3.90
C ARG A 168 -15.98 9.61 -3.88
N LEU A 169 -15.15 9.30 -2.89
CA LEU A 169 -14.66 7.94 -2.70
C LEU A 169 -15.67 7.12 -1.90
N ARG A 170 -15.94 5.93 -2.38
CA ARG A 170 -16.76 4.96 -1.64
C ARG A 170 -15.98 4.44 -0.43
N PRO A 171 -16.68 4.05 0.64
CA PRO A 171 -16.06 3.26 1.68
C PRO A 171 -15.42 2.02 1.07
N SER A 172 -14.18 1.71 1.47
CA SER A 172 -13.51 0.47 1.03
C SER A 172 -14.40 -0.74 1.32
N LYS A 173 -14.51 -1.67 0.34
CA LYS A 173 -15.17 -2.96 0.57
C LYS A 173 -14.45 -3.67 1.72
N GLN A 174 -15.13 -3.94 2.82
CA GLN A 174 -14.51 -4.73 3.89
C GLN A 174 -14.42 -6.20 3.48
N LEU A 175 -13.23 -6.76 3.65
CA LEU A 175 -12.96 -8.15 3.33
C LEU A 175 -13.91 -9.11 4.06
N ALA A 176 -14.17 -8.83 5.34
CA ALA A 176 -15.08 -9.65 6.15
C ALA A 176 -16.53 -9.63 5.65
N ASP A 177 -17.03 -8.50 5.17
CA ASP A 177 -18.40 -8.35 4.69
C ASP A 177 -18.63 -9.09 3.36
N ASN A 178 -17.60 -9.21 2.52
CA ASN A 178 -17.70 -9.82 1.21
C ASN A 178 -17.32 -11.31 1.18
N LEU A 179 -16.84 -11.86 2.29
CA LEU A 179 -16.36 -13.25 2.35
C LEU A 179 -17.42 -14.28 1.95
N VAL A 180 -18.69 -14.06 2.32
CA VAL A 180 -19.81 -14.94 1.93
C VAL A 180 -20.01 -14.96 0.41
N SER A 181 -19.98 -13.77 -0.21
CA SER A 181 -20.12 -13.60 -1.66
C SER A 181 -18.96 -14.28 -2.41
N MET A 182 -17.74 -14.12 -1.91
CA MET A 182 -16.56 -14.76 -2.48
C MET A 182 -16.64 -16.29 -2.44
N LEU A 183 -17.11 -16.87 -1.33
CA LEU A 183 -17.30 -18.31 -1.21
C LEU A 183 -18.39 -18.85 -2.16
N LYS A 184 -19.38 -18.02 -2.54
CA LYS A 184 -20.37 -18.33 -3.56
C LYS A 184 -19.82 -18.21 -4.99
N GLY A 185 -18.61 -17.73 -5.18
CA GLY A 185 -17.91 -17.63 -6.45
C GLY A 185 -17.87 -16.23 -7.06
N ASN A 186 -18.37 -15.23 -6.39
CA ASN A 186 -18.30 -13.86 -6.88
C ASN A 186 -16.88 -13.28 -6.66
N GLN A 187 -16.37 -12.59 -7.66
CA GLN A 187 -15.09 -11.90 -7.57
C GLN A 187 -15.31 -10.51 -6.96
N GLU A 188 -15.10 -10.39 -5.66
CA GLU A 188 -15.36 -9.15 -4.92
C GLU A 188 -14.14 -8.21 -4.89
N PHE A 189 -12.94 -8.77 -5.01
CA PHE A 189 -11.68 -8.03 -4.99
C PHE A 189 -10.84 -8.37 -6.21
N ILE A 190 -10.47 -7.35 -6.95
CA ILE A 190 -9.51 -7.46 -8.04
C ILE A 190 -8.12 -7.30 -7.45
N MET A 191 -7.24 -8.24 -7.74
CA MET A 191 -5.86 -8.21 -7.28
C MET A 191 -5.03 -7.37 -8.23
N LEU A 192 -4.35 -6.38 -7.72
CA LEU A 192 -3.46 -5.56 -8.51
C LEU A 192 -2.07 -6.20 -8.59
N ASP A 193 -1.42 -6.03 -9.71
CA ASP A 193 0.00 -6.32 -9.99
C ASP A 193 0.67 -7.35 -9.06
N ASP A 194 1.38 -6.87 -8.03
CA ASP A 194 2.11 -7.67 -7.05
C ASP A 194 1.20 -8.63 -6.27
N GLN A 195 -0.03 -8.24 -5.95
CA GLN A 195 -1.01 -9.14 -5.32
C GLN A 195 -1.37 -10.30 -6.24
N LYS A 196 -1.57 -10.04 -7.55
CA LYS A 196 -1.85 -11.09 -8.56
C LYS A 196 -0.64 -12.02 -8.70
N VAL A 197 0.57 -11.48 -8.73
CA VAL A 197 1.81 -12.27 -8.77
C VAL A 197 1.92 -13.18 -7.54
N VAL A 198 1.67 -12.66 -6.34
CA VAL A 198 1.70 -13.46 -5.09
C VAL A 198 0.64 -14.55 -5.13
N TYR A 199 -0.60 -14.22 -5.49
CA TYR A 199 -1.72 -15.14 -5.54
C TYR A 199 -1.46 -16.31 -6.50
N GLU A 200 -1.08 -16.03 -7.73
CA GLU A 200 -0.80 -17.04 -8.75
C GLU A 200 0.45 -17.88 -8.42
N THR A 201 1.45 -17.25 -7.81
CA THR A 201 2.63 -17.98 -7.33
C THR A 201 2.25 -18.96 -6.22
N ALA A 202 1.42 -18.52 -5.27
CA ALA A 202 0.92 -19.41 -4.21
C ALA A 202 0.17 -20.60 -4.79
N LEU A 203 -0.75 -20.38 -5.74
CA LEU A 203 -1.49 -21.46 -6.40
C LEU A 203 -0.57 -22.41 -7.16
N SER A 204 0.44 -21.90 -7.86
CA SER A 204 1.43 -22.75 -8.55
C SER A 204 2.24 -23.60 -7.56
N MET A 205 2.66 -23.03 -6.42
CA MET A 205 3.37 -23.77 -5.37
C MET A 205 2.48 -24.81 -4.70
N ILE A 206 1.20 -24.51 -4.44
CA ILE A 206 0.22 -25.46 -3.90
C ILE A 206 0.08 -26.68 -4.82
N ARG A 207 -0.04 -26.46 -6.14
CA ARG A 207 -0.12 -27.57 -7.12
C ARG A 207 1.13 -28.44 -7.17
N LYS A 208 2.31 -27.89 -6.86
CA LYS A 208 3.61 -28.58 -6.86
C LYS A 208 3.95 -29.24 -5.52
N ALA A 209 3.20 -28.95 -4.47
CA ALA A 209 3.46 -29.43 -3.12
C ALA A 209 3.05 -30.90 -2.95
N SER A 210 3.88 -31.67 -2.24
CA SER A 210 3.59 -33.06 -1.84
C SER A 210 4.18 -33.31 -0.43
N ALA A 211 3.91 -34.50 0.13
CA ALA A 211 4.48 -34.87 1.42
C ALA A 211 6.01 -34.82 1.42
N ASP A 212 6.64 -35.22 0.30
CA ASP A 212 8.09 -35.28 0.15
C ASP A 212 8.69 -33.99 -0.41
N LYS A 213 7.85 -33.09 -0.95
CA LYS A 213 8.27 -31.84 -1.56
C LYS A 213 7.51 -30.66 -0.98
N LYS A 214 7.85 -30.34 0.26
CA LYS A 214 7.24 -29.20 0.97
C LYS A 214 7.54 -27.87 0.28
N GLN A 215 6.55 -27.00 0.26
CA GLN A 215 6.65 -25.66 -0.31
C GLN A 215 6.41 -24.59 0.77
N VAL A 216 7.23 -23.57 0.79
CA VAL A 216 7.05 -22.41 1.69
C VAL A 216 7.16 -21.13 0.87
N LEU A 217 6.09 -20.32 0.89
CA LEU A 217 6.07 -18.98 0.33
C LEU A 217 6.12 -17.98 1.48
N ILE A 218 7.08 -17.06 1.43
CA ILE A 218 7.19 -15.94 2.37
C ILE A 218 6.82 -14.67 1.61
N VAL A 219 5.74 -14.02 2.06
CA VAL A 219 5.22 -12.79 1.46
C VAL A 219 5.44 -11.65 2.44
N LYS A 220 6.40 -10.77 2.13
CA LYS A 220 6.64 -9.55 2.91
C LYS A 220 5.70 -8.44 2.44
N GLY A 221 5.29 -7.60 3.37
CA GLY A 221 4.51 -6.41 3.04
C GLY A 221 4.18 -5.59 4.28
N GLY A 222 4.20 -4.28 4.13
CA GLY A 222 3.85 -3.32 5.17
C GLY A 222 2.35 -3.35 5.55
N PRO A 223 1.94 -2.50 6.49
CA PRO A 223 0.52 -2.34 6.82
C PRO A 223 -0.23 -1.82 5.59
N GLY A 224 -1.40 -2.42 5.28
CA GLY A 224 -2.23 -1.95 4.16
C GLY A 224 -1.83 -2.41 2.77
N THR A 225 -0.85 -3.28 2.60
CA THR A 225 -0.47 -3.80 1.28
C THR A 225 -1.39 -4.91 0.74
N GLY A 226 -2.48 -5.22 1.44
CA GLY A 226 -3.46 -6.22 1.00
C GLY A 226 -3.09 -7.66 1.32
N LYS A 227 -2.15 -7.92 2.25
CA LYS A 227 -1.79 -9.27 2.71
C LYS A 227 -3.02 -10.13 3.03
N SER A 228 -3.92 -9.63 3.87
CA SER A 228 -5.12 -10.35 4.27
C SER A 228 -6.11 -10.56 3.12
N VAL A 229 -6.16 -9.63 2.15
CA VAL A 229 -6.99 -9.78 0.93
C VAL A 229 -6.49 -10.98 0.12
N VAL A 230 -5.18 -11.07 -0.13
CA VAL A 230 -4.59 -12.21 -0.85
C VAL A 230 -4.78 -13.50 -0.04
N ALA A 231 -4.56 -13.47 1.29
CA ALA A 231 -4.71 -14.63 2.17
C ALA A 231 -6.14 -15.20 2.14
N ILE A 232 -7.16 -14.36 2.19
CA ILE A 232 -8.57 -14.79 2.15
C ILE A 232 -8.96 -15.27 0.76
N ASN A 233 -8.52 -14.61 -0.32
CA ASN A 233 -8.75 -15.11 -1.67
C ASN A 233 -8.13 -16.51 -1.88
N LEU A 234 -6.93 -16.76 -1.35
CA LEU A 234 -6.31 -18.10 -1.37
C LEU A 234 -7.12 -19.10 -0.56
N LEU A 235 -7.64 -18.75 0.62
CA LEU A 235 -8.49 -19.62 1.41
C LEU A 235 -9.76 -19.99 0.66
N VAL A 236 -10.42 -19.03 0.03
CA VAL A 236 -11.63 -19.24 -0.78
C VAL A 236 -11.32 -20.17 -1.95
N GLU A 237 -10.26 -19.92 -2.70
CA GLU A 237 -9.90 -20.73 -3.88
C GLU A 237 -9.51 -22.17 -3.48
N THR A 238 -8.70 -22.34 -2.45
CA THR A 238 -8.32 -23.68 -1.96
C THR A 238 -9.52 -24.45 -1.41
N THR A 239 -10.45 -23.76 -0.75
CA THR A 239 -11.70 -24.37 -0.26
C THR A 239 -12.60 -24.82 -1.42
N ARG A 240 -12.74 -24.00 -2.47
CA ARG A 240 -13.50 -24.33 -3.70
C ARG A 240 -12.90 -25.54 -4.42
N ASN A 241 -11.58 -25.64 -4.44
CA ASN A 241 -10.83 -26.76 -5.01
C ASN A 241 -10.80 -27.99 -4.07
N ARG A 242 -11.56 -27.97 -2.96
CA ARG A 242 -11.69 -29.07 -1.99
C ARG A 242 -10.37 -29.51 -1.34
N LEU A 243 -9.39 -28.61 -1.25
CA LEU A 243 -8.16 -28.85 -0.53
C LEU A 243 -8.38 -28.71 0.98
N VAL A 244 -7.66 -29.49 1.76
CA VAL A 244 -7.65 -29.36 3.22
C VAL A 244 -6.81 -28.13 3.57
N SER A 245 -7.46 -26.98 3.67
CA SER A 245 -6.81 -25.69 3.87
C SER A 245 -7.31 -24.98 5.13
N ARG A 246 -6.47 -24.15 5.75
CA ARG A 246 -6.82 -23.37 6.92
C ARG A 246 -6.12 -22.01 6.90
N TYR A 247 -6.88 -20.95 7.20
CA TYR A 247 -6.35 -19.65 7.55
C TYR A 247 -5.92 -19.66 9.02
N VAL A 248 -4.68 -19.29 9.26
CA VAL A 248 -4.04 -19.32 10.58
C VAL A 248 -3.64 -17.90 10.96
N SER A 249 -4.06 -17.47 12.14
CA SER A 249 -3.58 -16.23 12.74
C SER A 249 -3.47 -16.38 14.25
N LYS A 250 -2.39 -15.86 14.83
CA LYS A 250 -2.25 -15.82 16.29
C LYS A 250 -3.33 -14.93 16.92
N ASN A 251 -3.62 -13.80 16.29
CA ASN A 251 -4.63 -12.86 16.77
C ASN A 251 -6.05 -13.46 16.62
N ALA A 252 -6.81 -13.45 17.71
CA ALA A 252 -8.17 -13.99 17.72
C ALA A 252 -9.17 -13.06 17.01
N ALA A 253 -8.95 -11.74 17.02
CA ALA A 253 -9.91 -10.76 16.53
C ALA A 253 -10.26 -10.94 15.04
N PRO A 254 -9.32 -11.02 14.07
CA PRO A 254 -9.68 -11.25 12.68
C PRO A 254 -10.47 -12.54 12.47
N ARG A 255 -10.04 -13.64 13.14
CA ARG A 255 -10.74 -14.95 13.04
C ARG A 255 -12.17 -14.90 13.56
N ALA A 256 -12.39 -14.20 14.68
CA ALA A 256 -13.72 -14.05 15.25
C ALA A 256 -14.65 -13.20 14.36
N VAL A 257 -14.13 -12.13 13.76
CA VAL A 257 -14.87 -11.28 12.83
C VAL A 257 -15.28 -12.09 11.58
N TYR A 258 -14.35 -12.83 10.96
CA TYR A 258 -14.67 -13.69 9.82
C TYR A 258 -15.69 -14.78 10.19
N ALA A 259 -15.53 -15.41 11.34
CA ALA A 259 -16.47 -16.41 11.83
C ALA A 259 -17.88 -15.85 12.06
N ALA A 260 -17.98 -14.65 12.66
CA ALA A 260 -19.25 -13.96 12.87
C ALA A 260 -19.97 -13.62 11.56
N LYS A 261 -19.22 -13.16 10.53
CA LYS A 261 -19.78 -12.83 9.21
C LYS A 261 -20.23 -14.06 8.42
N LEU A 262 -19.62 -15.23 8.66
CA LEU A 262 -20.01 -16.50 8.04
C LEU A 262 -21.15 -17.22 8.80
N ALA A 263 -21.44 -16.81 10.03
CA ALA A 263 -22.52 -17.38 10.83
C ALA A 263 -23.87 -17.23 10.09
N GLY A 264 -24.62 -18.32 10.05
CA GLY A 264 -25.89 -18.38 9.29
C GLY A 264 -25.73 -18.78 7.81
N THR A 265 -24.54 -18.64 7.21
CA THR A 265 -24.28 -19.06 5.83
C THR A 265 -23.60 -20.45 5.77
N LEU A 266 -22.65 -20.69 6.65
CA LEU A 266 -21.93 -21.96 6.77
C LEU A 266 -22.24 -22.63 8.13
N ARG A 267 -22.09 -23.97 8.14
CA ARG A 267 -22.21 -24.72 9.40
C ARG A 267 -21.04 -24.37 10.34
N LYS A 268 -21.28 -24.32 11.63
CA LYS A 268 -20.28 -23.99 12.65
C LYS A 268 -18.98 -24.80 12.53
N ASN A 269 -19.09 -26.09 12.24
CA ASN A 269 -17.92 -26.96 12.04
C ASN A 269 -17.10 -26.59 10.80
N GLN A 270 -17.74 -26.15 9.71
CA GLN A 270 -17.04 -25.67 8.51
C GLN A 270 -16.24 -24.41 8.82
N ILE A 271 -16.85 -23.44 9.50
CA ILE A 271 -16.19 -22.21 9.93
C ILE A 271 -14.98 -22.52 10.84
N TYR A 272 -15.16 -23.43 11.81
CA TYR A 272 -14.08 -23.83 12.71
C TYR A 272 -12.90 -24.49 11.97
N ASN A 273 -13.19 -25.27 10.93
CA ASN A 273 -12.14 -25.91 10.12
C ASN A 273 -11.40 -24.90 9.22
N MET A 274 -12.06 -23.82 8.81
CA MET A 274 -11.43 -22.79 7.96
C MET A 274 -10.49 -21.86 8.71
N PHE A 275 -10.71 -21.62 10.01
CA PHE A 275 -9.95 -20.65 10.79
C PHE A 275 -9.32 -21.29 12.03
N GLY A 276 -8.01 -21.10 12.20
CA GLY A 276 -7.26 -21.69 13.29
C GLY A 276 -6.32 -20.71 13.99
N GLY A 277 -6.06 -20.96 15.28
CA GLY A 277 -5.01 -20.28 16.02
C GLY A 277 -3.64 -20.92 15.75
N SER A 278 -2.57 -20.14 15.79
CA SER A 278 -1.20 -20.63 15.55
C SER A 278 -0.73 -21.70 16.55
N GLY A 279 -1.30 -21.69 17.75
CA GLY A 279 -0.92 -22.65 18.83
C GLY A 279 -1.60 -24.01 18.77
N THR A 280 -2.28 -24.37 17.67
CA THR A 280 -3.01 -25.65 17.57
C THR A 280 -2.23 -26.74 16.84
N PHE A 281 -1.02 -26.46 16.36
CA PHE A 281 -0.26 -27.36 15.48
C PHE A 281 0.79 -28.22 16.18
N TYR A 282 1.08 -27.99 17.48
CA TYR A 282 2.14 -28.66 18.23
C TYR A 282 2.03 -30.20 18.26
N ASN A 283 0.83 -30.75 18.14
CA ASN A 283 0.57 -32.18 18.10
C ASN A 283 -0.11 -32.65 16.79
N THR A 284 -0.12 -31.80 15.76
CA THR A 284 -0.72 -32.13 14.47
C THR A 284 0.20 -33.08 13.70
N PRO A 285 -0.30 -34.22 13.18
CA PRO A 285 0.50 -35.11 12.34
C PRO A 285 1.05 -34.39 11.10
N ALA A 286 2.21 -34.83 10.64
CA ALA A 286 2.84 -34.23 9.46
C ALA A 286 1.93 -34.32 8.23
N ASN A 287 1.92 -33.26 7.40
CA ASN A 287 1.18 -33.19 6.14
C ASN A 287 -0.34 -33.38 6.26
N THR A 288 -0.93 -33.12 7.43
CA THR A 288 -2.38 -33.15 7.66
C THR A 288 -3.13 -32.18 6.74
N PHE A 289 -2.52 -31.04 6.46
CA PHE A 289 -3.10 -30.02 5.60
C PHE A 289 -2.42 -30.01 4.22
N ASP A 290 -3.21 -29.77 3.17
CA ASP A 290 -2.65 -29.46 1.87
C ASP A 290 -2.03 -28.05 1.90
N VAL A 291 -2.73 -27.08 2.54
CA VAL A 291 -2.29 -25.68 2.61
C VAL A 291 -2.58 -25.08 3.99
N LEU A 292 -1.59 -24.42 4.56
CA LEU A 292 -1.79 -23.47 5.66
C LEU A 292 -1.45 -22.05 5.19
N ILE A 293 -2.37 -21.13 5.40
CA ILE A 293 -2.25 -19.71 5.05
C ILE A 293 -2.12 -18.93 6.34
N VAL A 294 -0.91 -18.47 6.64
CA VAL A 294 -0.55 -17.88 7.93
C VAL A 294 -0.50 -16.36 7.78
N ASP A 295 -1.50 -15.68 8.30
CA ASP A 295 -1.53 -14.22 8.32
C ASP A 295 -0.96 -13.67 9.63
N GLU A 296 -0.36 -12.47 9.57
CA GLU A 296 0.36 -11.84 10.69
C GLU A 296 1.45 -12.78 11.27
N ALA A 297 2.23 -13.43 10.39
CA ALA A 297 3.19 -14.46 10.79
C ALA A 297 4.27 -13.96 11.75
N HIS A 298 4.61 -12.66 11.72
CA HIS A 298 5.52 -12.01 12.66
C HIS A 298 5.10 -12.14 14.13
N ARG A 299 3.82 -12.51 14.37
CA ARG A 299 3.27 -12.73 15.71
C ARG A 299 3.42 -14.16 16.24
N LEU A 300 3.97 -15.09 15.45
CA LEU A 300 4.18 -16.47 15.89
C LEU A 300 5.13 -16.54 17.08
N ASN A 301 4.90 -17.49 17.97
CA ASN A 301 5.67 -17.69 19.19
C ASN A 301 6.53 -18.95 19.12
N GLN A 302 7.54 -19.01 20.01
CA GLN A 302 8.30 -20.23 20.19
C GLN A 302 7.41 -21.36 20.71
N LYS A 303 6.65 -21.14 21.77
CA LYS A 303 5.81 -22.16 22.40
C LYS A 303 4.35 -21.79 22.39
N SER A 304 3.50 -22.81 22.40
CA SER A 304 2.04 -22.75 22.43
C SER A 304 1.48 -22.97 23.85
N GLY A 305 0.17 -22.81 24.00
CA GLY A 305 -0.56 -22.95 25.25
C GLY A 305 -0.55 -21.69 26.12
N LEU A 306 -1.51 -21.61 27.06
CA LEU A 306 -1.69 -20.47 27.96
C LEU A 306 -0.43 -20.17 28.79
N PHE A 307 0.25 -21.23 29.25
CA PHE A 307 1.49 -21.14 30.04
C PHE A 307 2.77 -21.31 29.20
N GLN A 308 2.64 -21.34 27.85
CA GLN A 308 3.76 -21.62 26.93
C GLN A 308 4.53 -22.90 27.26
N ASN A 309 3.80 -23.94 27.54
CA ASN A 309 4.29 -25.26 27.93
C ASN A 309 4.02 -26.34 26.90
N GLN A 310 3.45 -25.96 25.72
CA GLN A 310 3.11 -26.88 24.63
C GLN A 310 3.93 -26.56 23.40
N GLY A 311 4.39 -27.59 22.71
CA GLY A 311 5.20 -27.44 21.50
C GLY A 311 6.60 -26.89 21.76
N GLU A 312 7.32 -26.66 20.68
CA GLU A 312 8.69 -26.16 20.72
C GLU A 312 8.88 -24.89 19.86
N ASP A 313 8.24 -24.85 18.66
CA ASP A 313 8.40 -23.81 17.67
C ASP A 313 7.19 -23.77 16.73
N GLN A 314 6.34 -22.76 16.86
CA GLN A 314 5.14 -22.63 16.05
C GLN A 314 5.44 -22.54 14.54
N VAL A 315 6.55 -21.95 14.11
CA VAL A 315 6.94 -21.88 12.70
C VAL A 315 7.23 -23.30 12.17
N ARG A 316 8.03 -24.07 12.91
CA ARG A 316 8.38 -25.46 12.58
C ARG A 316 7.15 -26.37 12.60
N GLU A 317 6.30 -26.25 13.61
CA GLU A 317 5.07 -27.02 13.78
C GLU A 317 4.10 -26.79 12.61
N ILE A 318 3.91 -25.54 12.20
CA ILE A 318 3.07 -25.17 11.06
C ILE A 318 3.65 -25.72 9.75
N ILE A 319 4.97 -25.59 9.51
CA ILE A 319 5.63 -26.15 8.33
C ILE A 319 5.52 -27.69 8.34
N GLY A 320 5.66 -28.31 9.49
CA GLY A 320 5.50 -29.76 9.64
C GLY A 320 4.09 -30.24 9.28
N ALA A 321 3.07 -29.53 9.72
CA ALA A 321 1.66 -29.90 9.59
C ALA A 321 1.10 -29.82 8.16
N ALA A 322 1.76 -29.14 7.22
CA ALA A 322 1.23 -28.95 5.87
C ALA A 322 2.24 -29.30 4.76
N LYS A 323 1.71 -29.57 3.56
CA LYS A 323 2.49 -29.75 2.32
C LYS A 323 2.95 -28.39 1.76
N CYS A 324 2.08 -27.38 1.83
CA CYS A 324 2.38 -26.00 1.43
C CYS A 324 2.03 -25.02 2.54
N VAL A 325 2.93 -24.08 2.84
CA VAL A 325 2.66 -23.00 3.80
C VAL A 325 2.94 -21.65 3.17
N ILE A 326 2.02 -20.72 3.33
CA ILE A 326 2.13 -19.34 2.84
C ILE A 326 2.14 -18.45 4.07
N PHE A 327 3.26 -17.77 4.31
CA PHE A 327 3.44 -16.84 5.42
C PHE A 327 3.32 -15.41 4.91
N PHE A 328 2.36 -14.66 5.43
CA PHE A 328 2.27 -13.22 5.27
C PHE A 328 2.90 -12.55 6.49
N VAL A 329 3.93 -11.74 6.27
CA VAL A 329 4.76 -11.18 7.32
C VAL A 329 4.97 -9.68 7.13
N ASP A 330 5.04 -8.96 8.26
CA ASP A 330 5.50 -7.58 8.32
C ASP A 330 6.57 -7.49 9.41
N ASP A 331 7.83 -7.42 9.01
CA ASP A 331 8.97 -7.43 9.94
C ASP A 331 8.97 -6.22 10.89
N HIS A 332 8.25 -5.13 10.55
CA HIS A 332 8.11 -3.91 11.35
C HIS A 332 6.87 -3.88 12.26
N GLN A 333 6.08 -4.96 12.32
CA GLN A 333 4.92 -5.07 13.22
C GLN A 333 5.13 -6.01 14.41
N ARG A 334 6.35 -6.28 14.79
CA ARG A 334 6.66 -6.98 16.04
C ARG A 334 6.30 -6.08 17.21
N VAL A 335 5.40 -6.55 18.11
CA VAL A 335 4.90 -5.78 19.26
C VAL A 335 4.97 -6.55 20.57
N HIS A 336 5.57 -7.75 20.58
CA HIS A 336 5.70 -8.60 21.76
C HIS A 336 7.07 -9.29 21.79
N ILE A 337 7.70 -9.39 22.97
CA ILE A 337 9.03 -10.03 23.13
C ILE A 337 9.07 -11.49 22.70
N LYS A 338 7.92 -12.16 22.68
CA LYS A 338 7.78 -13.58 22.32
C LYS A 338 7.52 -13.80 20.84
N ASP A 339 7.33 -12.74 20.08
CA ASP A 339 7.12 -12.81 18.64
C ASP A 339 8.45 -13.21 17.96
N ILE A 340 8.47 -14.37 17.27
CA ILE A 340 9.66 -14.95 16.61
C ILE A 340 9.52 -15.06 15.09
N GLY A 341 8.32 -14.86 14.56
CA GLY A 341 7.99 -15.16 13.17
C GLY A 341 8.43 -14.09 12.17
N ASP A 342 9.60 -13.46 12.33
CA ASP A 342 10.17 -12.60 11.31
C ASP A 342 10.56 -13.38 10.05
N SER A 343 10.69 -12.69 8.93
CA SER A 343 10.92 -13.32 7.63
C SER A 343 12.22 -14.12 7.56
N ALA A 344 13.27 -13.69 8.26
CA ALA A 344 14.56 -14.36 8.31
C ALA A 344 14.49 -15.66 9.13
N TYR A 345 13.79 -15.62 10.27
CA TYR A 345 13.56 -16.80 11.10
C TYR A 345 12.71 -17.86 10.38
N ILE A 346 11.63 -17.43 9.71
CA ILE A 346 10.78 -18.32 8.90
C ILE A 346 11.62 -18.99 7.80
N GLU A 347 12.45 -18.22 7.08
CA GLU A 347 13.33 -18.76 6.04
C GLU A 347 14.33 -19.78 6.59
N LYS A 348 15.00 -19.45 7.71
CA LYS A 348 15.94 -20.36 8.38
C LYS A 348 15.25 -21.67 8.78
N THR A 349 14.07 -21.58 9.37
CA THR A 349 13.29 -22.75 9.82
C THR A 349 12.81 -23.58 8.63
N ALA A 350 12.32 -22.96 7.57
CA ALA A 350 11.90 -23.64 6.35
C ALA A 350 13.05 -24.40 5.68
N ARG A 351 14.26 -23.80 5.65
CA ARG A 351 15.50 -24.50 5.18
C ARG A 351 15.79 -25.74 6.03
N SER A 352 15.66 -25.63 7.35
CA SER A 352 15.88 -26.78 8.26
C SER A 352 14.84 -27.89 8.11
N CYS A 353 13.67 -27.56 7.56
CA CYS A 353 12.61 -28.51 7.20
C CYS A 353 12.71 -29.02 5.75
N HIS A 354 13.80 -28.73 5.03
CA HIS A 354 14.03 -29.10 3.63
C HIS A 354 12.94 -28.64 2.67
N ALA A 355 12.24 -27.53 2.98
CA ALA A 355 11.21 -26.98 2.13
C ALA A 355 11.81 -26.16 0.96
N SER A 356 11.16 -26.21 -0.21
CA SER A 356 11.43 -25.28 -1.31
C SER A 356 10.86 -23.91 -0.95
N ILE A 357 11.68 -22.88 -1.01
CA ILE A 357 11.30 -21.54 -0.52
C ILE A 357 11.21 -20.56 -1.68
N LYS A 358 10.13 -19.77 -1.71
CA LYS A 358 10.04 -18.57 -2.55
C LYS A 358 9.72 -17.37 -1.66
N LYS A 359 10.32 -16.21 -1.98
CA LYS A 359 10.08 -14.93 -1.29
C LYS A 359 9.49 -13.95 -2.29
N LEU A 360 8.45 -13.26 -1.90
CA LEU A 360 7.81 -12.19 -2.66
C LEU A 360 7.52 -11.02 -1.73
N GLU A 361 7.28 -9.87 -2.33
CA GLU A 361 6.96 -8.64 -1.61
C GLU A 361 5.70 -8.00 -2.17
N LEU A 362 4.86 -7.46 -1.29
CA LEU A 362 3.71 -6.63 -1.60
C LEU A 362 4.09 -5.19 -1.29
N SER A 363 4.32 -4.40 -2.31
CA SER A 363 4.76 -3.01 -2.20
C SER A 363 3.61 -2.00 -2.25
N SER A 364 2.48 -2.38 -2.88
CA SER A 364 1.36 -1.46 -3.10
C SER A 364 0.61 -1.12 -1.81
N GLN A 365 0.45 0.16 -1.50
CA GLN A 365 -0.26 0.63 -0.31
C GLN A 365 -1.74 0.91 -0.62
N PHE A 366 -2.64 0.43 0.26
CA PHE A 366 -4.09 0.61 0.19
C PHE A 366 -4.69 1.19 1.49
N ARG A 367 -3.86 1.45 2.50
CA ARG A 367 -4.25 2.16 3.71
C ARG A 367 -3.81 3.61 3.67
N CYS A 368 -4.27 4.36 4.66
CA CYS A 368 -3.87 5.74 4.82
C CYS A 368 -4.07 6.53 3.51
N ASN A 369 -5.23 6.33 2.87
CA ASN A 369 -5.58 6.94 1.58
C ASN A 369 -4.58 6.60 0.45
N GLY A 370 -3.90 5.45 0.53
CA GLY A 370 -2.84 5.06 -0.42
C GLY A 370 -1.54 5.83 -0.26
N SER A 371 -1.39 6.61 0.82
CA SER A 371 -0.23 7.47 1.03
C SER A 371 0.97 6.69 1.55
N ASP A 372 1.90 6.36 0.67
CA ASP A 372 3.24 5.90 1.06
C ASP A 372 3.98 7.02 1.81
N GLY A 373 3.68 8.28 1.49
CA GLY A 373 4.20 9.47 2.14
C GLY A 373 3.86 9.52 3.63
N TYR A 374 2.64 9.16 4.02
CA TYR A 374 2.24 9.10 5.42
C TYR A 374 3.04 8.08 6.22
N LEU A 375 3.21 6.86 5.69
CA LEU A 375 4.00 5.83 6.37
C LEU A 375 5.47 6.21 6.50
N ALA A 376 6.04 6.75 5.43
CA ALA A 376 7.42 7.22 5.42
C ALA A 376 7.62 8.41 6.39
N TRP A 377 6.68 9.37 6.40
CA TRP A 377 6.66 10.47 7.36
C TRP A 377 6.55 9.97 8.79
N LEU A 378 5.67 8.99 9.05
CA LEU A 378 5.47 8.43 10.39
C LEU A 378 6.73 7.70 10.88
N ASP A 379 7.40 6.91 10.02
CA ASP A 379 8.64 6.22 10.33
C ASP A 379 9.77 7.22 10.66
N ASN A 380 9.85 8.32 9.92
CA ASN A 380 10.77 9.41 10.18
C ASN A 380 10.44 10.15 11.49
N THR A 381 9.17 10.50 11.70
CA THR A 381 8.71 11.25 12.89
C THR A 381 8.86 10.42 14.17
N LEU A 382 8.59 9.12 14.13
CA LEU A 382 8.86 8.20 15.25
C LEU A 382 10.35 7.87 15.39
N GLN A 383 11.20 8.35 14.50
CA GLN A 383 12.63 8.03 14.44
C GLN A 383 12.88 6.52 14.43
N ILE A 384 12.11 5.79 13.61
CA ILE A 384 12.30 4.35 13.33
C ILE A 384 13.30 4.20 12.19
N ASN A 385 13.08 4.94 11.09
CA ASN A 385 13.95 4.99 9.93
C ASN A 385 14.01 6.42 9.39
N ASP A 386 15.17 6.84 8.92
CA ASP A 386 15.29 8.09 8.17
C ASP A 386 14.68 7.90 6.79
N THR A 387 13.73 8.75 6.43
CA THR A 387 13.05 8.72 5.13
C THR A 387 13.12 10.08 4.46
N ALA A 388 12.95 10.11 3.13
CA ALA A 388 12.90 11.36 2.38
C ALA A 388 11.62 12.19 2.70
N ASN A 389 10.58 11.55 3.24
CA ASN A 389 9.31 12.20 3.55
C ASN A 389 9.34 12.77 4.98
N ILE A 390 9.99 13.91 5.13
CA ILE A 390 10.04 14.65 6.39
C ILE A 390 8.78 15.46 6.65
N ARG A 391 7.85 15.55 5.69
CA ARG A 391 6.59 16.31 5.75
C ARG A 391 5.42 15.45 5.34
N LEU A 392 4.26 15.71 5.93
CA LEU A 392 2.98 15.16 5.53
C LEU A 392 2.15 16.24 4.83
N SER A 393 1.72 15.98 3.60
CA SER A 393 0.70 16.80 2.96
C SER A 393 -0.66 16.53 3.62
N GLN A 394 -1.41 17.57 3.97
CA GLN A 394 -2.76 17.42 4.52
C GLN A 394 -3.75 16.86 3.48
N ASP A 395 -3.43 16.99 2.21
CA ASP A 395 -4.24 16.43 1.12
C ASP A 395 -4.08 14.91 1.00
N ASP A 396 -2.94 14.37 1.45
CA ASP A 396 -2.64 12.94 1.35
C ASP A 396 -3.36 12.11 2.40
N PHE A 397 -3.50 12.63 3.64
CA PHE A 397 -4.08 11.88 4.74
C PHE A 397 -4.62 12.80 5.85
N ASP A 398 -5.85 12.57 6.33
CA ASP A 398 -6.48 13.36 7.39
C ASP A 398 -5.86 13.04 8.76
N PHE A 399 -4.72 13.66 9.04
CA PHE A 399 -4.00 13.54 10.32
C PHE A 399 -4.21 14.78 11.17
N ARG A 400 -4.75 14.62 12.40
CA ARG A 400 -5.05 15.73 13.31
C ARG A 400 -4.53 15.47 14.72
N ILE A 401 -4.05 16.54 15.35
CA ILE A 401 -3.59 16.54 16.74
C ILE A 401 -4.58 17.32 17.60
N PHE A 402 -5.07 16.68 18.64
CA PHE A 402 -6.00 17.25 19.60
C PHE A 402 -5.29 17.56 20.92
N SER A 403 -5.56 18.73 21.50
CA SER A 403 -5.03 19.11 22.81
C SER A 403 -5.94 18.67 23.96
N ASP A 404 -7.19 18.31 23.67
CA ASP A 404 -8.17 17.76 24.62
C ASP A 404 -8.62 16.36 24.18
N PRO A 405 -8.44 15.32 25.01
CA PRO A 405 -8.86 13.97 24.69
C PRO A 405 -10.40 13.81 24.60
N ASN A 406 -11.20 14.70 25.21
CA ASN A 406 -12.65 14.69 25.10
C ASN A 406 -13.11 15.18 23.73
N GLU A 407 -12.44 16.18 23.16
CA GLU A 407 -12.71 16.63 21.78
C GLU A 407 -12.33 15.54 20.77
N LEU A 408 -11.20 14.86 20.97
CA LEU A 408 -10.82 13.70 20.18
C LEU A 408 -11.91 12.63 20.22
N ARG A 409 -12.34 12.25 21.43
CA ARG A 409 -13.42 11.26 21.63
C ARG A 409 -14.68 11.65 20.88
N LYS A 410 -15.18 12.87 21.10
CA LYS A 410 -16.38 13.39 20.43
C LYS A 410 -16.27 13.32 18.91
N THR A 411 -15.11 13.71 18.37
CA THR A 411 -14.86 13.67 16.92
C THR A 411 -14.92 12.24 16.39
N ILE A 412 -14.34 11.27 17.09
CA ILE A 412 -14.38 9.85 16.71
C ILE A 412 -15.81 9.29 16.84
N GLU A 413 -16.55 9.64 17.88
CA GLU A 413 -17.97 9.27 18.03
C GLU A 413 -18.82 9.80 16.86
N ASP A 414 -18.59 11.05 16.44
CA ASP A 414 -19.28 11.65 15.29
C ASP A 414 -18.92 10.94 13.97
N LYS A 415 -17.67 10.64 13.73
CA LYS A 415 -17.23 9.84 12.57
C LYS A 415 -17.85 8.44 12.58
N ASN A 416 -18.02 7.85 13.76
CA ASN A 416 -18.57 6.50 13.90
C ASN A 416 -20.07 6.40 13.52
N LYS A 417 -20.85 7.48 13.64
CA LYS A 417 -22.27 7.52 13.28
C LYS A 417 -22.53 7.13 11.82
N THR A 418 -21.55 7.32 10.94
CA THR A 418 -21.72 7.08 9.51
C THR A 418 -21.79 5.59 9.17
N ASN A 419 -20.94 4.75 9.78
CA ASN A 419 -20.82 3.36 9.37
C ASN A 419 -20.25 2.39 10.43
N ASN A 420 -20.19 2.82 11.70
CA ASN A 420 -19.64 2.05 12.81
C ASN A 420 -18.18 1.57 12.62
N LYS A 421 -17.35 2.37 11.92
CA LYS A 421 -15.96 2.02 11.59
C LYS A 421 -14.92 2.99 12.15
N SER A 422 -15.22 3.65 13.25
CA SER A 422 -14.29 4.56 13.93
C SER A 422 -14.17 4.18 15.40
N ARG A 423 -12.95 4.13 15.93
CA ARG A 423 -12.70 3.68 17.31
C ARG A 423 -11.57 4.47 17.96
N MET A 424 -11.69 4.61 19.29
CA MET A 424 -10.59 5.03 20.15
C MET A 424 -9.67 3.86 20.45
N VAL A 425 -8.35 4.08 20.36
CA VAL A 425 -7.32 3.11 20.71
C VAL A 425 -6.20 3.80 21.51
N ALA A 426 -5.49 3.06 22.35
CA ALA A 426 -4.40 3.64 23.13
C ALA A 426 -3.21 2.68 23.32
N GLY A 427 -2.04 3.26 23.62
CA GLY A 427 -0.91 2.53 24.15
C GLY A 427 -1.25 1.92 25.52
N TYR A 428 -0.72 0.75 25.82
CA TYR A 428 -1.10 0.02 27.05
C TYR A 428 -0.37 0.55 28.29
N CYS A 429 -0.67 1.83 28.63
CA CYS A 429 -0.07 2.53 29.76
C CYS A 429 -0.92 2.52 31.04
N TRP A 430 -2.17 2.10 30.96
CA TRP A 430 -3.12 2.08 32.08
C TRP A 430 -3.49 0.65 32.47
N ASP A 431 -3.58 0.39 33.77
CA ASP A 431 -3.99 -0.91 34.29
C ASP A 431 -5.47 -1.19 34.00
N TRP A 432 -5.80 -2.43 33.67
CA TRP A 432 -7.15 -2.87 33.33
C TRP A 432 -7.94 -3.17 34.61
N LYS A 433 -8.44 -2.12 35.26
CA LYS A 433 -9.21 -2.20 36.49
C LYS A 433 -10.63 -2.71 36.27
N SER A 434 -11.24 -2.30 35.16
CA SER A 434 -12.59 -2.70 34.75
C SER A 434 -12.75 -4.21 34.55
N LYS A 435 -11.68 -4.93 34.33
CA LYS A 435 -11.68 -6.40 34.25
C LYS A 435 -12.13 -7.07 35.56
N ARG A 436 -11.84 -6.43 36.70
CA ARG A 436 -12.22 -6.92 38.05
C ARG A 436 -13.39 -6.15 38.65
N ASN A 437 -13.52 -4.90 38.32
CA ASN A 437 -14.60 -4.02 38.77
C ASN A 437 -15.22 -3.33 37.55
N PRO A 438 -16.36 -3.85 37.03
CA PRO A 438 -17.01 -3.32 35.82
C PRO A 438 -17.39 -1.84 35.89
N GLU A 439 -17.51 -1.25 37.07
CA GLU A 439 -17.81 0.18 37.24
C GLU A 439 -16.57 1.07 37.17
N ALA A 440 -15.36 0.49 37.27
CA ALA A 440 -14.13 1.25 37.20
C ALA A 440 -13.83 1.70 35.77
N THR A 441 -13.21 2.88 35.66
CA THR A 441 -12.59 3.35 34.41
C THR A 441 -11.10 3.05 34.43
N ASP A 442 -10.53 2.81 33.28
CA ASP A 442 -9.15 2.35 33.10
C ASP A 442 -8.25 3.48 32.59
N VAL A 443 -8.56 4.01 31.41
CA VAL A 443 -7.79 5.09 30.79
C VAL A 443 -8.31 6.41 31.34
N ASN A 444 -7.53 6.98 32.26
CA ASN A 444 -7.89 8.22 32.95
C ASN A 444 -6.84 9.30 32.68
N ILE A 445 -7.29 10.49 32.28
CA ILE A 445 -6.49 11.70 32.10
C ILE A 445 -7.13 12.78 32.97
N PRO A 446 -6.71 12.88 34.24
CA PRO A 446 -7.42 13.70 35.24
C PRO A 446 -7.50 15.19 34.91
N ASP A 447 -6.46 15.73 34.28
CA ASP A 447 -6.38 17.17 33.91
C ASP A 447 -7.53 17.61 33.00
N PHE A 448 -8.13 16.67 32.28
CA PHE A 448 -9.27 16.91 31.36
C PHE A 448 -10.56 16.23 31.84
N GLY A 449 -10.57 15.57 32.99
CA GLY A 449 -11.71 14.76 33.43
C GLY A 449 -12.03 13.60 32.48
N PHE A 450 -11.09 13.22 31.60
CA PHE A 450 -11.29 12.15 30.65
C PHE A 450 -11.18 10.78 31.32
N ALA A 451 -12.18 9.93 31.10
CA ALA A 451 -12.23 8.59 31.65
C ALA A 451 -12.98 7.64 30.70
N MET A 452 -12.33 6.53 30.33
CA MET A 452 -12.93 5.47 29.51
C MET A 452 -12.49 4.09 30.01
N LYS A 453 -13.27 3.06 29.71
CA LYS A 453 -12.92 1.65 29.97
C LYS A 453 -12.13 1.08 28.80
N TRP A 454 -11.22 0.14 29.09
CA TRP A 454 -10.69 -0.72 28.04
C TRP A 454 -11.79 -1.60 27.45
N ASN A 455 -11.56 -2.12 26.26
CA ASN A 455 -12.47 -3.06 25.60
C ASN A 455 -12.88 -4.18 26.57
N LEU A 456 -14.19 -4.39 26.75
CA LEU A 456 -14.71 -5.36 27.71
C LEU A 456 -14.39 -6.80 27.27
N GLU A 457 -14.14 -7.66 28.27
CA GLU A 457 -13.81 -9.08 28.02
C GLU A 457 -14.95 -9.82 27.29
N LYS A 458 -16.19 -9.43 27.51
CA LYS A 458 -17.39 -9.98 26.86
C LYS A 458 -17.45 -9.73 25.35
N ASP A 459 -16.95 -8.58 24.88
CA ASP A 459 -16.91 -8.21 23.47
C ASP A 459 -15.63 -8.79 22.79
N GLY A 460 -14.60 -9.02 23.59
CA GLY A 460 -13.42 -9.80 23.24
C GLY A 460 -12.87 -9.50 21.85
N SER A 461 -12.77 -10.55 21.04
CA SER A 461 -12.25 -10.48 19.68
C SER A 461 -13.21 -9.86 18.65
N THR A 462 -14.47 -9.60 19.01
CA THR A 462 -15.46 -8.93 18.13
C THR A 462 -15.65 -7.45 18.45
N TRP A 463 -14.88 -6.90 19.41
CA TRP A 463 -14.97 -5.52 19.86
C TRP A 463 -15.03 -4.50 18.71
N ILE A 464 -14.22 -4.68 17.65
CA ILE A 464 -14.12 -3.70 16.56
C ILE A 464 -15.43 -3.54 15.76
N ILE A 465 -16.30 -4.57 15.74
CA ILE A 465 -17.59 -4.56 15.05
C ILE A 465 -18.77 -4.37 15.99
N GLY A 466 -18.53 -4.34 17.30
CA GLY A 466 -19.56 -4.17 18.32
C GLY A 466 -20.18 -2.76 18.27
N GLU A 467 -21.50 -2.65 18.35
CA GLU A 467 -22.20 -1.35 18.30
C GLU A 467 -21.85 -0.46 19.49
N ASN A 468 -21.76 -1.04 20.68
CA ASN A 468 -21.48 -0.31 21.93
C ASN A 468 -19.99 -0.07 22.18
N SER A 469 -19.12 -0.68 21.40
CA SER A 469 -17.66 -0.60 21.59
C SER A 469 -17.06 0.78 21.30
N ILE A 470 -17.86 1.70 20.74
CA ILE A 470 -17.47 3.11 20.56
C ILE A 470 -17.21 3.81 21.92
N HIS A 471 -17.82 3.34 22.99
CA HIS A 471 -17.64 3.87 24.34
C HIS A 471 -16.46 3.26 25.10
N GLU A 472 -15.67 2.42 24.42
CA GLU A 472 -14.51 1.72 24.97
C GLU A 472 -13.25 2.06 24.18
N ILE A 473 -12.08 1.88 24.80
CA ILE A 473 -10.78 2.05 24.15
C ILE A 473 -10.21 0.68 23.81
N GLY A 474 -9.80 0.48 22.56
CA GLY A 474 -9.08 -0.71 22.14
C GLY A 474 -7.59 -0.63 22.41
N CYS A 475 -6.96 -1.77 22.67
CA CYS A 475 -5.50 -1.88 22.71
C CYS A 475 -4.96 -2.46 21.40
N ILE A 476 -3.64 -2.53 21.26
CA ILE A 476 -2.97 -3.08 20.08
C ILE A 476 -3.47 -4.50 19.72
N HIS A 477 -3.81 -5.32 20.69
CA HIS A 477 -4.24 -6.70 20.47
C HIS A 477 -5.68 -6.83 19.93
N THR A 478 -6.53 -5.82 20.18
CA THR A 478 -7.92 -5.80 19.73
C THR A 478 -8.10 -5.19 18.34
N CYS A 479 -7.18 -4.32 17.91
CA CYS A 479 -7.28 -3.65 16.61
C CYS A 479 -6.29 -4.18 15.55
N GLN A 480 -5.27 -4.94 15.92
CA GLN A 480 -4.30 -5.46 14.97
C GLN A 480 -4.92 -6.49 14.01
N GLY A 481 -4.63 -6.36 12.71
CA GLY A 481 -5.18 -7.21 11.65
C GLY A 481 -6.58 -6.80 11.17
N LEU A 482 -7.15 -5.71 11.71
CA LEU A 482 -8.46 -5.16 11.32
C LEU A 482 -8.32 -3.70 10.89
N GLU A 483 -9.33 -3.19 10.20
CA GLU A 483 -9.32 -1.86 9.58
C GLU A 483 -10.43 -0.98 10.16
N LEU A 484 -10.07 0.30 10.36
CA LEU A 484 -10.97 1.37 10.77
C LEU A 484 -11.00 2.45 9.67
N ASP A 485 -12.09 3.17 9.52
CA ASP A 485 -12.10 4.37 8.68
C ASP A 485 -11.31 5.49 9.37
N TYR A 486 -11.60 5.72 10.66
CA TYR A 486 -10.87 6.68 11.48
C TYR A 486 -10.41 6.04 12.80
N ALA A 487 -9.16 6.30 13.16
CA ALA A 487 -8.59 5.89 14.43
C ALA A 487 -8.32 7.11 15.32
N GLY A 488 -8.87 7.13 16.53
CA GLY A 488 -8.50 8.08 17.58
C GLY A 488 -7.45 7.46 18.49
N VAL A 489 -6.23 7.95 18.47
CA VAL A 489 -5.10 7.33 19.16
C VAL A 489 -4.68 8.17 20.37
N ILE A 490 -4.61 7.54 21.54
CA ILE A 490 -4.00 8.15 22.74
C ILE A 490 -2.58 7.60 22.89
N ILE A 491 -1.58 8.47 22.77
CA ILE A 491 -0.17 8.16 23.02
C ILE A 491 0.10 8.41 24.50
N GLY A 492 0.50 7.35 25.22
CA GLY A 492 0.79 7.39 26.65
C GLY A 492 2.20 7.90 26.96
N ASN A 493 2.51 7.96 28.27
CA ASN A 493 3.81 8.44 28.75
C ASN A 493 4.97 7.46 28.53
N ASP A 494 4.73 6.30 27.91
CA ASP A 494 5.76 5.34 27.49
C ASP A 494 6.48 5.76 26.20
N LEU A 495 5.97 6.79 25.48
CA LEU A 495 6.62 7.45 24.35
C LEU A 495 6.70 8.95 24.61
N ARG A 496 7.90 9.52 24.61
CA ARG A 496 8.17 10.91 24.97
C ARG A 496 9.19 11.54 24.02
N TYR A 497 9.32 12.87 24.08
CA TYR A 497 10.35 13.60 23.32
C TYR A 497 11.29 14.30 24.28
N GLU A 498 12.57 13.91 24.27
CA GLU A 498 13.61 14.45 25.16
C GLU A 498 14.90 14.69 24.37
N ASN A 499 15.50 15.87 24.53
CA ASN A 499 16.81 16.20 23.94
C ASN A 499 16.92 15.92 22.42
N GLY A 500 15.89 16.24 21.64
CA GLY A 500 15.88 16.03 20.19
C GLY A 500 15.57 14.61 19.75
N LYS A 501 15.21 13.71 20.67
CA LYS A 501 14.95 12.30 20.38
C LYS A 501 13.59 11.85 20.87
N VAL A 502 12.97 10.98 20.10
CA VAL A 502 11.81 10.20 20.52
C VAL A 502 12.30 9.03 21.37
N VAL A 503 12.02 9.11 22.67
CA VAL A 503 12.47 8.14 23.68
C VAL A 503 11.33 7.29 24.21
N THR A 504 11.65 6.08 24.67
CA THR A 504 10.67 5.15 25.20
C THR A 504 10.96 4.81 26.66
N ASP A 505 9.88 4.57 27.44
CA ASP A 505 9.98 4.23 28.85
C ASP A 505 9.04 3.07 29.20
N VAL A 506 9.61 1.87 29.31
CA VAL A 506 8.87 0.65 29.69
C VAL A 506 8.21 0.76 31.07
N THR A 507 8.75 1.59 31.98
CA THR A 507 8.20 1.73 33.33
C THR A 507 6.86 2.45 33.37
N LYS A 508 6.53 3.17 32.29
CA LYS A 508 5.25 3.88 32.12
C LYS A 508 4.16 2.99 31.51
N ARG A 509 4.51 1.79 31.09
CA ARG A 509 3.51 0.80 30.66
C ARG A 509 2.84 0.14 31.84
N SER A 510 1.61 -0.32 31.65
CA SER A 510 0.85 -1.06 32.64
C SER A 510 1.63 -2.31 33.11
N ARG A 511 1.57 -2.59 34.41
CA ARG A 511 2.11 -3.84 34.97
C ARG A 511 1.42 -5.09 34.43
N MET A 512 0.23 -4.93 33.88
CA MET A 512 -0.54 -6.01 33.25
C MET A 512 -0.11 -6.28 31.80
N ASP A 513 0.73 -5.41 31.21
CA ASP A 513 1.22 -5.58 29.85
C ASP A 513 2.22 -6.75 29.76
N SER A 514 1.77 -7.83 29.13
CA SER A 514 2.60 -9.01 28.89
C SER A 514 3.59 -8.82 27.74
N SER A 515 3.42 -7.81 26.89
CA SER A 515 4.22 -7.62 25.66
C SER A 515 5.69 -7.34 25.94
N VAL A 516 5.98 -6.70 27.07
CA VAL A 516 7.34 -6.34 27.54
C VAL A 516 7.78 -7.08 28.81
N LYS A 517 6.92 -7.96 29.33
CA LYS A 517 7.20 -8.68 30.57
C LYS A 517 8.38 -9.64 30.41
N GLY A 518 9.41 -9.48 31.25
CA GLY A 518 10.63 -10.29 31.15
C GLY A 518 11.64 -9.79 30.12
N ILE A 519 11.53 -8.56 29.65
CA ILE A 519 12.41 -7.98 28.62
C ILE A 519 13.89 -7.98 29.02
N LYS A 520 14.19 -7.92 30.34
CA LYS A 520 15.56 -7.95 30.89
C LYS A 520 16.14 -9.36 31.03
N VAL A 521 15.31 -10.41 30.91
CA VAL A 521 15.77 -11.80 31.13
C VAL A 521 16.68 -12.23 29.97
N GLY A 522 17.92 -12.63 30.31
CA GLY A 522 18.91 -13.11 29.34
C GLY A 522 19.46 -12.03 28.39
N ARG A 523 19.30 -10.75 28.73
CA ARG A 523 19.75 -9.61 27.88
C ARG A 523 20.56 -8.63 28.71
N THR A 524 21.53 -7.98 28.08
CA THR A 524 22.20 -6.81 28.66
C THR A 524 21.22 -5.63 28.75
N PRO A 525 21.48 -4.64 29.65
CA PRO A 525 20.64 -3.44 29.73
C PRO A 525 20.45 -2.73 28.41
N ALA A 526 21.50 -2.64 27.58
CA ALA A 526 21.43 -2.02 26.25
C ALA A 526 20.52 -2.80 25.28
N GLN A 527 20.66 -4.13 25.24
CA GLN A 527 19.79 -4.99 24.41
C GLN A 527 18.32 -4.92 24.85
N ALA A 528 18.08 -4.87 26.17
CA ALA A 528 16.73 -4.74 26.70
C ALA A 528 16.11 -3.38 26.36
N ALA A 529 16.89 -2.30 26.42
CA ALA A 529 16.46 -0.95 26.06
C ALA A 529 16.15 -0.85 24.55
N GLN A 530 17.02 -1.37 23.70
CA GLN A 530 16.83 -1.39 22.25
C GLN A 530 15.56 -2.17 21.85
N LEU A 531 15.36 -3.36 22.45
CA LEU A 531 14.16 -4.15 22.18
C LEU A 531 12.89 -3.44 22.70
N ALA A 532 12.96 -2.75 23.84
CA ALA A 532 11.85 -1.97 24.36
C ALA A 532 11.47 -0.83 23.43
N GLU A 533 12.47 -0.11 22.91
CA GLU A 533 12.29 0.95 21.95
C GLU A 533 11.59 0.44 20.68
N GLU A 534 12.10 -0.66 20.09
CA GLU A 534 11.50 -1.31 18.94
C GLU A 534 10.01 -1.65 19.18
N LEU A 535 9.70 -2.35 20.28
CA LEU A 535 8.35 -2.80 20.58
C LEU A 535 7.37 -1.65 20.83
N ILE A 536 7.80 -0.60 21.53
CA ILE A 536 6.95 0.55 21.85
C ILE A 536 6.71 1.39 20.58
N LYS A 537 7.76 1.71 19.82
CA LYS A 537 7.62 2.45 18.55
C LYS A 537 6.77 1.69 17.56
N ASN A 538 6.97 0.38 17.38
CA ASN A 538 6.14 -0.48 16.52
C ASN A 538 4.68 -0.54 17.00
N THR A 539 4.43 -0.50 18.32
CA THR A 539 3.07 -0.44 18.86
C THR A 539 2.36 0.83 18.37
N TYR A 540 2.98 2.00 18.55
CA TYR A 540 2.38 3.26 18.11
C TYR A 540 2.32 3.38 16.60
N ARG A 541 3.35 2.97 15.87
CA ARG A 541 3.29 2.86 14.41
C ARG A 541 2.08 2.04 13.95
N THR A 542 1.85 0.91 14.60
CA THR A 542 0.71 0.05 14.28
C THR A 542 -0.63 0.73 14.61
N LEU A 543 -0.76 1.39 15.75
CA LEU A 543 -1.99 2.10 16.13
C LEU A 543 -2.27 3.28 15.18
N LEU A 544 -1.26 4.08 14.87
CA LEU A 544 -1.36 5.25 14.00
C LEU A 544 -1.69 4.88 12.54
N THR A 545 -1.41 3.65 12.12
CA THR A 545 -1.73 3.15 10.77
C THR A 545 -3.04 2.33 10.69
N ARG A 546 -3.91 2.39 11.72
CA ARG A 546 -5.20 1.66 11.69
C ARG A 546 -6.28 2.36 10.89
N GLY A 547 -6.26 3.70 10.82
CA GLY A 547 -7.22 4.47 10.05
C GLY A 547 -6.95 4.39 8.56
N MET A 548 -7.99 4.07 7.78
CA MET A 548 -7.92 4.06 6.31
C MET A 548 -7.97 5.49 5.75
N LYS A 549 -8.82 6.33 6.35
CA LYS A 549 -9.11 7.70 5.90
C LYS A 549 -8.45 8.77 6.76
N GLY A 550 -8.28 8.50 8.06
CA GLY A 550 -7.67 9.46 8.96
C GLY A 550 -7.26 8.90 10.30
N CYS A 551 -6.32 9.59 10.93
CA CYS A 551 -5.80 9.28 12.25
C CYS A 551 -5.75 10.55 13.09
N TYR A 552 -6.43 10.54 14.22
CA TYR A 552 -6.55 11.66 15.15
C TYR A 552 -5.86 11.31 16.46
N VAL A 553 -5.00 12.20 16.95
CA VAL A 553 -4.06 11.83 18.02
C VAL A 553 -4.14 12.80 19.19
N TYR A 554 -4.07 12.26 20.40
CA TYR A 554 -3.82 12.97 21.63
C TYR A 554 -2.54 12.42 22.30
N PHE A 555 -1.71 13.31 22.82
CA PHE A 555 -0.43 12.99 23.45
C PHE A 555 -0.48 13.30 24.94
N CYS A 556 -0.10 12.33 25.78
CA CYS A 556 0.10 12.59 27.21
C CYS A 556 1.38 13.37 27.49
N ASP A 557 2.39 13.27 26.62
CA ASP A 557 3.65 14.02 26.69
C ASP A 557 3.57 15.29 25.84
N LYS A 558 3.58 16.45 26.47
CA LYS A 558 3.46 17.74 25.77
C LYS A 558 4.64 18.07 24.85
N PRO A 559 5.90 17.77 25.23
CA PRO A 559 7.04 17.90 24.31
C PRO A 559 6.87 17.06 23.04
N LEU A 560 6.36 15.83 23.15
CA LEU A 560 6.11 14.98 21.98
C LEU A 560 4.99 15.54 21.09
N GLU A 561 3.91 16.06 21.68
CA GLU A 561 2.86 16.76 20.93
C GLU A 561 3.44 17.91 20.12
N ASN A 562 4.24 18.77 20.76
CA ASN A 562 4.86 19.94 20.11
C ASN A 562 5.80 19.49 18.98
N TYR A 563 6.57 18.43 19.20
CA TYR A 563 7.44 17.85 18.16
C TYR A 563 6.62 17.39 16.96
N PHE A 564 5.53 16.61 17.15
CA PHE A 564 4.66 16.19 16.05
C PHE A 564 4.01 17.36 15.33
N ARG A 565 3.55 18.41 16.05
CA ARG A 565 3.03 19.64 15.42
C ARG A 565 4.07 20.31 14.55
N GLN A 566 5.31 20.40 15.01
CA GLN A 566 6.41 20.95 14.21
C GLN A 566 6.68 20.14 12.94
N GLN A 567 6.54 18.80 13.00
CA GLN A 567 6.68 17.96 11.81
C GLN A 567 5.53 18.13 10.80
N LEU A 568 4.36 18.61 11.23
CA LEU A 568 3.24 18.98 10.36
C LEU A 568 3.37 20.41 9.84
N GLU A 569 3.76 21.32 10.72
CA GLU A 569 3.80 22.77 10.49
C GLU A 569 5.14 23.27 9.95
N LEU A 570 6.15 22.39 9.80
CA LEU A 570 7.41 22.85 9.21
C LEU A 570 7.04 23.69 7.99
N PRO A 571 7.30 25.05 8.03
CA PRO A 571 7.02 25.89 6.90
C PRO A 571 7.60 25.15 5.72
N GLN A 572 6.97 25.25 4.55
CA GLN A 572 7.78 25.19 3.35
C GLN A 572 9.01 26.03 3.72
N GLU A 573 10.15 25.40 4.01
CA GLU A 573 11.35 26.04 3.55
C GLU A 573 10.99 26.20 2.09
N LYS A 574 10.53 27.39 1.72
CA LYS A 574 10.86 27.95 0.42
C LYS A 574 12.29 27.54 0.33
N ALA A 575 12.52 26.45 -0.49
CA ALA A 575 13.85 25.89 -0.66
C ALA A 575 14.70 27.11 -0.46
N LYS A 576 15.54 27.17 0.61
CA LYS A 576 16.43 28.30 0.72
C LYS A 576 16.93 28.36 -0.67
N VAL A 577 16.31 29.23 -1.44
CA VAL A 577 16.99 29.83 -2.53
C VAL A 577 18.14 30.38 -1.72
N VAL A 578 19.16 29.53 -1.49
CA VAL A 578 20.51 29.99 -1.51
C VAL A 578 20.38 30.78 -2.79
N SER A 579 20.20 32.07 -2.66
CA SER A 579 20.54 32.96 -3.73
C SER A 579 21.97 32.53 -4.01
N LEU A 580 22.09 31.50 -4.78
CA LEU A 580 23.23 31.28 -5.64
C LEU A 580 23.33 32.64 -6.24
N PRO A 581 24.46 33.37 -6.00
CA PRO A 581 24.66 34.69 -6.60
C PRO A 581 24.09 34.49 -7.98
N GLU A 582 23.07 35.30 -8.36
CA GLU A 582 22.27 35.08 -9.61
C GLU A 582 23.25 34.51 -10.59
N PRO A 583 23.03 33.30 -11.14
CA PRO A 583 24.00 32.72 -12.06
C PRO A 583 24.06 33.84 -13.08
N GLN A 584 25.19 34.56 -13.10
CA GLN A 584 25.41 35.51 -14.15
C GLN A 584 25.28 34.64 -15.37
N GLY A 585 24.12 34.75 -16.01
CA GLY A 585 23.72 33.85 -17.08
C GLY A 585 24.87 33.87 -18.06
N PRO A 586 25.29 32.75 -18.65
CA PRO A 586 26.46 32.68 -19.47
C PRO A 586 26.48 33.90 -20.37
N ARG A 587 27.54 34.67 -20.33
CA ARG A 587 27.65 35.91 -21.11
C ARG A 587 27.41 35.57 -22.56
N ILE A 588 26.34 36.14 -23.13
CA ILE A 588 25.99 35.95 -24.54
C ILE A 588 26.84 36.93 -25.33
N GLU A 589 27.77 36.44 -26.13
CA GLU A 589 28.58 37.24 -27.04
C GLU A 589 27.91 37.22 -28.40
N ARG A 590 27.56 38.43 -28.92
CA ARG A 590 26.86 38.55 -30.22
C ARG A 590 27.78 38.40 -31.42
N GLU A 591 29.06 38.68 -31.25
CA GLU A 591 30.08 38.50 -32.28
C GLU A 591 31.26 37.70 -31.71
N VAL A 592 31.52 36.54 -32.24
CA VAL A 592 32.60 35.66 -31.88
C VAL A 592 33.45 35.35 -33.14
N ASN A 593 34.79 35.44 -33.00
CA ASN A 593 35.70 35.16 -34.11
C ASN A 593 35.47 33.69 -34.59
N ASP A 594 35.40 33.52 -35.91
CA ASP A 594 35.12 32.22 -36.51
C ASP A 594 36.17 31.14 -36.13
N ASP A 595 37.40 31.54 -35.80
CA ASP A 595 38.46 30.62 -35.38
C ASP A 595 38.22 29.94 -34.03
N VAL A 596 37.28 30.44 -33.20
CA VAL A 596 36.96 29.87 -31.87
C VAL A 596 35.51 29.34 -31.76
N LYS A 597 34.70 29.48 -32.81
CA LYS A 597 33.36 28.90 -32.93
C LYS A 597 33.49 27.37 -32.96
N TYR A 598 32.66 26.67 -32.18
CA TYR A 598 32.68 25.20 -32.00
C TYR A 598 34.01 24.65 -31.45
N ILE A 599 34.90 25.53 -30.95
CA ILE A 599 36.11 25.16 -30.19
C ILE A 599 35.87 25.54 -28.72
N ASP A 600 35.56 26.79 -28.47
CA ASP A 600 35.34 27.34 -27.14
C ASP A 600 33.92 27.90 -26.97
N TYR A 601 33.17 28.09 -28.05
CA TYR A 601 31.84 28.68 -28.07
C TYR A 601 30.83 27.82 -28.80
N LEU A 602 29.58 27.75 -28.28
CA LEU A 602 28.43 27.17 -28.94
C LEU A 602 27.35 28.22 -29.20
N PRO A 603 26.61 28.12 -30.33
CA PRO A 603 25.52 29.05 -30.62
C PRO A 603 24.35 28.83 -29.67
N LEU A 604 23.75 29.93 -29.17
CA LEU A 604 22.52 29.95 -28.41
C LEU A 604 21.34 30.20 -29.33
N TYR A 605 20.36 29.32 -29.33
CA TYR A 605 19.10 29.50 -30.03
C TYR A 605 17.96 29.69 -29.06
N THR A 606 17.06 30.64 -29.38
CA THR A 606 15.80 30.76 -28.66
C THR A 606 14.81 29.74 -29.21
N LEU A 607 14.44 28.78 -28.39
CA LEU A 607 13.22 28.01 -28.58
C LEU A 607 12.14 28.67 -27.70
N LYS A 608 11.26 29.48 -28.29
CA LYS A 608 10.01 29.84 -27.63
C LYS A 608 9.13 28.61 -27.57
N ALA A 609 9.35 27.79 -26.55
CA ALA A 609 8.38 26.78 -26.14
C ALA A 609 7.18 27.55 -25.53
N ALA A 610 6.20 27.89 -26.34
CA ALA A 610 4.92 28.30 -25.84
C ALA A 610 4.19 27.02 -25.39
N CYS A 611 3.92 26.88 -24.08
CA CYS A 611 2.91 25.96 -23.59
C CYS A 611 1.65 26.14 -24.44
N GLY A 612 1.30 25.12 -25.25
CA GLY A 612 -0.03 25.01 -25.85
C GLY A 612 -0.19 24.98 -27.36
N LYS A 613 0.85 25.09 -28.17
CA LYS A 613 0.72 24.79 -29.63
C LYS A 613 2.09 24.53 -30.23
N PHE A 614 2.39 23.30 -30.58
CA PHE A 614 3.37 22.98 -31.61
C PHE A 614 2.66 23.11 -32.97
N GLY A 615 2.75 24.26 -33.59
CA GLY A 615 2.28 24.50 -34.93
C GLY A 615 3.31 25.32 -35.68
N GLU A 616 3.78 24.77 -36.78
CA GLU A 616 4.62 25.34 -37.84
C GLU A 616 6.04 25.76 -37.42
N TRP A 617 7.02 25.23 -38.12
CA TRP A 617 8.44 25.51 -38.07
C TRP A 617 8.73 27.02 -37.95
N GLN A 618 8.81 27.56 -36.75
CA GLN A 618 9.47 28.83 -36.53
C GLN A 618 10.97 28.56 -36.60
N GLN A 619 11.64 29.25 -37.49
CA GLN A 619 13.11 29.26 -37.57
C GLN A 619 13.66 29.66 -36.22
N ALA A 620 14.50 28.76 -35.65
CA ALA A 620 15.24 29.08 -34.43
C ALA A 620 16.17 30.25 -34.76
N GLU A 621 15.99 31.40 -34.08
CA GLU A 621 16.88 32.55 -34.25
C GLU A 621 18.10 32.41 -33.34
N GLU A 622 19.28 32.57 -33.92
CA GLU A 622 20.55 32.61 -33.20
C GLU A 622 20.62 33.92 -32.40
N GLU A 623 20.64 33.85 -31.06
CA GLU A 623 20.74 34.99 -30.18
C GLU A 623 22.18 35.44 -29.93
N GLY A 624 23.13 34.53 -30.11
CA GLY A 624 24.54 34.75 -29.89
C GLY A 624 25.30 33.49 -29.57
N TRP A 625 26.45 33.62 -28.97
CA TRP A 625 27.37 32.54 -28.64
C TRP A 625 27.68 32.51 -27.16
N ILE A 626 27.75 31.32 -26.59
CA ILE A 626 28.08 31.13 -25.17
C ILE A 626 29.40 30.38 -25.06
N LYS A 627 30.31 30.94 -24.26
CA LYS A 627 31.57 30.27 -23.93
C LYS A 627 31.33 29.03 -23.06
N THR A 628 31.81 27.90 -23.50
CA THR A 628 31.63 26.62 -22.82
C THR A 628 32.95 26.19 -22.17
N GLU A 629 33.00 26.25 -20.83
CA GLU A 629 34.16 25.77 -20.06
C GLU A 629 33.88 24.34 -19.53
N GLY A 630 34.79 23.39 -19.83
CA GLY A 630 34.74 22.03 -19.31
C GLY A 630 33.81 21.04 -20.06
N MET A 631 33.22 21.42 -21.17
CA MET A 631 32.45 20.54 -22.04
C MET A 631 33.38 19.89 -23.09
N GLY A 632 33.91 18.77 -22.94
CA GLY A 632 34.67 17.97 -23.89
C GLY A 632 34.81 18.53 -25.33
N LYS A 633 35.14 17.70 -26.33
CA LYS A 633 35.35 18.15 -27.72
C LYS A 633 34.02 18.62 -28.34
N LEU A 634 33.95 19.90 -28.69
CA LEU A 634 32.78 20.51 -29.38
C LEU A 634 32.74 20.16 -30.87
N THR A 635 31.58 20.13 -31.47
CA THR A 635 31.38 19.89 -32.92
C THR A 635 30.35 20.88 -33.49
N SER A 636 30.42 21.13 -34.79
CA SER A 636 29.55 22.05 -35.51
C SER A 636 28.06 21.69 -35.53
N GLY A 637 27.66 20.56 -34.94
CA GLY A 637 26.26 20.17 -34.73
C GLY A 637 25.73 20.40 -33.32
N MET A 638 26.54 20.94 -32.41
CA MET A 638 26.15 21.24 -31.04
C MET A 638 25.63 22.68 -30.93
N PHE A 639 24.60 22.86 -30.09
CA PHE A 639 24.03 24.18 -29.78
C PHE A 639 23.49 24.21 -28.35
N ILE A 640 23.26 25.38 -27.83
CA ILE A 640 22.64 25.63 -26.52
C ILE A 640 21.24 26.16 -26.73
N VAL A 641 20.30 25.72 -25.90
CA VAL A 641 18.90 26.19 -25.88
C VAL A 641 18.58 26.71 -24.49
N GLN A 642 17.97 27.89 -24.44
CA GLN A 642 17.44 28.40 -23.19
C GLN A 642 16.05 27.81 -22.92
N ALA A 643 15.92 26.95 -21.91
CA ALA A 643 14.61 26.50 -21.44
C ALA A 643 14.05 27.52 -20.42
N ASN A 644 12.95 28.16 -20.75
CA ASN A 644 12.18 28.94 -19.77
C ASN A 644 11.22 27.94 -19.09
N GLY A 645 11.49 27.64 -17.79
CA GLY A 645 10.63 26.81 -16.93
C GLY A 645 9.38 27.56 -16.47
#